data_6dffb66481779eaf14e3f49d70f3f0a6
#
_entry.id   6dffb66481779eaf14e3f49d70f3f0a6
#
_cell.length_a   1.000
_cell.length_b   1.000
_cell.length_c   1.000
_cell.angle_alpha   90.00
_cell.angle_beta   90.00
_cell.angle_gamma   90.00
#
_symmetry.space_group_name_H-M   'P 1'
#
loop_
_entity.id
_entity.type
_entity.pdbx_description
1 polymer ?
#
loop_
_entity_poly.entity_id
_entity_poly.type
_entity_poly.pdbx_seq_one_letter_code
_entity_poly.pdbx_strand_id
1 'polypeptide(L)'
;MLFSYKKIVKLANITDKSVKEVVGAINSIGFEVEEYHKFLDAEGMKFCHVLKAYKNPNSDRLTVCEVEFGNGDHSIIQTNATNMHEGDYVMAYVPGSRSGKNIFAAKELKGIISEGMFVSLNEIGIPEEFHPLDSYDGIFQVGKIDLNLDPVEYFDLDDYLIDVTILSNRADALCYLILAKEISAYFESYIEPLSKPKPTLESNIVVSKNLVATNCFSLVEATTKQPTISLQDEFLLWKHGIKTFRNAVDITNLVLLYAGVPCHVYNKNSLSSNEFSTSLSNETLNVLGNKQVTLNNNLVVKNGDQTVSIASVIGLENYEYRPDGGHCVFELASFSLKEVRRSIKTVKLETLASLRGSKEISCGQVVMAYEFLTKYLDQYSVQINAPKQRKTNILIDSHYITKYAGFNITKTKKYIQVLNQLTLLGFKIKEDLSSVIFPTYRYDLKNMQDFVEEVFRFYGYDNFPAKSPKITRLLIKENKEFKFIENFYAKGYFNVRTYTLINPEKNIFNPFDFKTNFNAIAAKNYDHSQIRNSMISSLLEVLDTNIKQGLPDASYFEIAMINNKMNVLGIASLNKTIDDIKADICSITNETLEFKPSKLKIFNPNAAQEIYLNNELIGYVAKLNPHYCQYNAVFSEVFLDKMNSNVIKYKNYKHTPLKSRDVTISVLDKQSIEETIKKIQSIFGVYKISIKDVYNKDNGTKNITLEVILEDWATKKFDSIFNK
;
A
#
# COMPACT_ATOMS: atom_id res chain seq x y z
N MET A 1 9.97 2.51 -7.04
CA MET A 1 11.18 3.38 -7.06
C MET A 1 11.84 3.28 -8.41
N LEU A 2 12.12 4.44 -9.03
CA LEU A 2 12.81 4.47 -10.32
C LEU A 2 14.30 4.11 -10.16
N PHE A 3 14.82 3.39 -11.15
CA PHE A 3 16.24 3.06 -11.26
C PHE A 3 16.73 3.24 -12.70
N SER A 4 17.88 3.86 -12.88
CA SER A 4 18.58 3.93 -14.13
C SER A 4 19.16 2.56 -14.48
N TYR A 5 18.75 2.00 -15.63
CA TYR A 5 19.31 0.73 -16.12
C TYR A 5 20.81 0.80 -16.34
N LYS A 6 21.32 1.85 -17.04
CA LYS A 6 22.75 2.01 -17.28
C LYS A 6 23.56 2.10 -15.97
N LYS A 7 22.99 2.77 -14.95
CA LYS A 7 23.63 2.82 -13.63
C LYS A 7 23.64 1.46 -12.94
N ILE A 8 22.55 0.70 -13.02
CA ILE A 8 22.49 -0.67 -12.45
C ILE A 8 23.52 -1.57 -13.13
N VAL A 9 23.55 -1.65 -14.45
CA VAL A 9 24.46 -2.58 -15.16
C VAL A 9 25.93 -2.23 -14.94
N LYS A 10 26.23 -0.93 -14.83
CA LYS A 10 27.58 -0.45 -14.50
C LYS A 10 27.97 -0.83 -13.08
N LEU A 11 27.10 -0.63 -12.08
CA LEU A 11 27.35 -1.01 -10.69
C LEU A 11 27.45 -2.51 -10.49
N ALA A 12 26.60 -3.28 -11.19
CA ALA A 12 26.55 -4.74 -11.10
C ALA A 12 27.62 -5.43 -11.97
N ASN A 13 28.42 -4.69 -12.72
CA ASN A 13 29.43 -5.20 -13.66
C ASN A 13 28.86 -6.22 -14.66
N ILE A 14 27.75 -5.84 -15.34
CA ILE A 14 27.00 -6.66 -16.30
C ILE A 14 26.59 -5.84 -17.54
N THR A 15 27.48 -5.02 -18.05
CA THR A 15 27.19 -4.09 -19.16
C THR A 15 26.82 -4.77 -20.47
N ASP A 16 27.04 -6.08 -20.59
CA ASP A 16 26.64 -6.93 -21.71
C ASP A 16 25.15 -7.35 -21.69
N LYS A 17 24.44 -7.13 -20.58
CA LYS A 17 23.05 -7.53 -20.39
C LYS A 17 22.09 -6.45 -20.89
N SER A 18 21.08 -6.86 -21.66
CA SER A 18 20.01 -5.98 -22.12
C SER A 18 19.05 -5.59 -20.99
N VAL A 19 18.29 -4.49 -21.20
CA VAL A 19 17.25 -4.07 -20.22
C VAL A 19 16.22 -5.16 -19.94
N LYS A 20 15.86 -5.96 -20.95
CA LYS A 20 14.90 -7.08 -20.81
C LYS A 20 15.46 -8.19 -19.91
N GLU A 21 16.74 -8.51 -20.03
CA GLU A 21 17.40 -9.52 -19.18
C GLU A 21 17.48 -9.03 -17.74
N VAL A 22 17.80 -7.73 -17.53
CA VAL A 22 17.87 -7.12 -16.18
C VAL A 22 16.48 -7.08 -15.54
N VAL A 23 15.43 -6.68 -16.27
CA VAL A 23 14.03 -6.73 -15.79
C VAL A 23 13.62 -8.16 -15.44
N GLY A 24 13.96 -9.14 -16.30
CA GLY A 24 13.73 -10.55 -16.01
C GLY A 24 14.42 -11.03 -14.73
N ALA A 25 15.66 -10.61 -14.51
CA ALA A 25 16.43 -10.92 -13.29
C ALA A 25 15.76 -10.33 -12.05
N ILE A 26 15.38 -9.05 -12.08
CA ILE A 26 14.70 -8.34 -10.98
C ILE A 26 13.43 -9.12 -10.57
N ASN A 27 12.58 -9.48 -11.54
CA ASN A 27 11.37 -10.25 -11.28
C ASN A 27 11.68 -11.66 -10.73
N SER A 28 12.70 -12.32 -11.28
CA SER A 28 13.06 -13.69 -10.87
C SER A 28 13.56 -13.78 -9.42
N ILE A 29 14.21 -12.74 -8.90
CA ILE A 29 14.70 -12.69 -7.52
C ILE A 29 13.72 -12.08 -6.52
N GLY A 30 12.46 -11.92 -6.93
CA GLY A 30 11.35 -11.57 -6.04
C GLY A 30 11.08 -10.07 -5.86
N PHE A 31 11.59 -9.20 -6.74
CA PHE A 31 11.15 -7.82 -6.88
C PHE A 31 10.17 -7.73 -8.05
N GLU A 32 9.32 -6.73 -8.06
CA GLU A 32 8.30 -6.53 -9.10
C GLU A 32 8.64 -5.29 -9.93
N VAL A 33 8.81 -5.46 -11.23
CA VAL A 33 8.96 -4.33 -12.17
C VAL A 33 7.57 -3.97 -12.68
N GLU A 34 7.12 -2.74 -12.34
CA GLU A 34 5.83 -2.21 -12.80
C GLU A 34 5.88 -1.85 -14.28
N GLU A 35 6.89 -1.05 -14.64
CA GLU A 35 7.14 -0.63 -16.01
C GLU A 35 8.60 -0.22 -16.23
N TYR A 36 9.00 -0.10 -17.48
CA TYR A 36 10.25 0.55 -17.85
C TYR A 36 10.09 1.29 -19.19
N HIS A 37 10.72 2.44 -19.29
CA HIS A 37 10.66 3.28 -20.49
C HIS A 37 12.00 3.93 -20.75
N LYS A 38 12.25 4.29 -22.02
CA LYS A 38 13.45 5.03 -22.43
C LYS A 38 13.38 6.45 -21.92
N PHE A 39 14.46 6.97 -21.34
CA PHE A 39 14.52 8.33 -20.81
C PHE A 39 14.48 9.37 -21.92
N LEU A 40 15.39 9.25 -22.90
CA LEU A 40 15.42 10.09 -24.10
C LEU A 40 15.67 9.24 -25.34
N ASP A 41 14.98 9.56 -26.44
CA ASP A 41 15.24 8.97 -27.75
C ASP A 41 15.89 10.01 -28.64
N ALA A 42 17.22 10.20 -28.51
CA ALA A 42 18.00 11.16 -29.27
C ALA A 42 19.30 10.53 -29.79
N GLU A 43 19.77 11.02 -30.93
CA GLU A 43 21.00 10.57 -31.59
C GLU A 43 21.70 11.74 -32.28
N GLY A 44 23.04 11.72 -32.38
CA GLY A 44 23.86 12.66 -33.11
C GLY A 44 24.02 14.04 -32.48
N MET A 45 23.66 14.19 -31.20
CA MET A 45 23.97 15.38 -30.42
C MET A 45 25.48 15.53 -30.25
N LYS A 46 25.99 16.76 -30.25
CA LYS A 46 27.42 17.04 -30.07
C LYS A 46 27.67 18.07 -28.99
N PHE A 47 28.80 17.97 -28.32
CA PHE A 47 29.34 19.07 -27.51
C PHE A 47 29.98 20.11 -28.48
N CYS A 48 29.83 21.38 -28.11
CA CYS A 48 30.48 22.48 -28.83
C CYS A 48 30.96 23.57 -27.87
N HIS A 49 32.00 24.30 -28.32
CA HIS A 49 32.57 25.45 -27.64
C HIS A 49 32.20 26.71 -28.42
N VAL A 50 31.68 27.72 -27.76
CA VAL A 50 31.32 29.02 -28.38
C VAL A 50 32.54 29.88 -28.50
N LEU A 51 33.01 30.08 -29.72
CA LEU A 51 34.21 30.91 -30.03
C LEU A 51 33.84 32.38 -30.04
N LYS A 52 32.64 32.74 -30.55
CA LYS A 52 32.15 34.13 -30.58
C LYS A 52 30.62 34.12 -30.43
N ALA A 53 30.09 35.14 -29.79
CA ALA A 53 28.64 35.37 -29.67
C ALA A 53 28.36 36.86 -29.93
N TYR A 54 27.47 37.12 -30.94
CA TYR A 54 27.08 38.47 -31.30
C TYR A 54 25.60 38.52 -31.75
N LYS A 55 25.00 39.72 -31.68
CA LYS A 55 23.61 39.90 -32.10
C LYS A 55 23.44 39.73 -33.60
N ASN A 56 22.35 39.08 -34.04
CA ASN A 56 21.98 39.01 -35.43
C ASN A 56 21.63 40.42 -35.92
N PRO A 57 22.26 40.92 -37.04
CA PRO A 57 22.00 42.28 -37.50
C PRO A 57 20.56 42.53 -37.95
N ASN A 58 19.80 41.48 -38.24
CA ASN A 58 18.42 41.55 -38.71
C ASN A 58 17.40 41.14 -37.63
N SER A 59 17.85 40.99 -36.35
CA SER A 59 16.96 40.56 -35.23
C SER A 59 17.51 40.92 -33.85
N ASP A 60 16.72 41.68 -33.09
CA ASP A 60 17.09 42.04 -31.71
C ASP A 60 17.01 40.84 -30.72
N ARG A 61 16.33 39.74 -31.11
CA ARG A 61 16.11 38.58 -30.24
C ARG A 61 17.07 37.44 -30.48
N LEU A 62 17.80 37.42 -31.60
CA LEU A 62 18.68 36.33 -31.97
C LEU A 62 20.14 36.67 -31.68
N THR A 63 20.84 35.74 -31.05
CA THR A 63 22.29 35.73 -30.90
C THR A 63 22.87 34.73 -31.88
N VAL A 64 23.84 35.13 -32.66
CA VAL A 64 24.63 34.31 -33.58
C VAL A 64 25.87 33.83 -32.85
N CYS A 65 26.07 32.53 -32.78
CA CYS A 65 27.23 31.92 -32.16
C CYS A 65 28.08 31.19 -33.20
N GLU A 66 29.36 31.55 -33.31
CA GLU A 66 30.35 30.77 -34.04
C GLU A 66 30.86 29.71 -33.07
N VAL A 67 30.67 28.42 -33.41
CA VAL A 67 31.00 27.29 -32.53
C VAL A 67 32.01 26.36 -33.15
N GLU A 68 32.84 25.76 -32.31
CA GLU A 68 33.76 24.69 -32.62
C GLU A 68 33.26 23.38 -32.07
N PHE A 69 33.25 22.33 -32.88
CA PHE A 69 33.01 20.95 -32.48
C PHE A 69 34.31 20.17 -32.34
N GLY A 70 34.26 18.93 -31.89
CA GLY A 70 35.38 18.00 -31.96
C GLY A 70 35.96 17.90 -33.37
N ASN A 71 37.21 17.55 -33.51
CA ASN A 71 38.00 17.50 -34.76
C ASN A 71 38.22 18.86 -35.50
N GLY A 72 37.93 19.97 -34.85
CA GLY A 72 38.13 21.30 -35.39
C GLY A 72 37.06 21.74 -36.43
N ASP A 73 35.90 21.08 -36.49
CA ASP A 73 34.77 21.50 -37.32
C ASP A 73 34.16 22.79 -36.73
N HIS A 74 33.85 23.76 -37.58
CA HIS A 74 33.24 25.04 -37.21
C HIS A 74 31.83 25.13 -37.80
N SER A 75 30.93 25.81 -37.09
CA SER A 75 29.55 26.02 -37.57
C SER A 75 28.97 27.28 -36.96
N ILE A 76 27.82 27.72 -37.50
CA ILE A 76 27.07 28.87 -37.01
C ILE A 76 25.74 28.34 -36.45
N ILE A 77 25.48 28.64 -35.17
CA ILE A 77 24.18 28.32 -34.54
C ILE A 77 23.58 29.59 -33.96
N GLN A 78 22.29 29.80 -34.24
CA GLN A 78 21.55 30.92 -33.69
C GLN A 78 20.64 30.48 -32.54
N THR A 79 20.52 31.34 -31.53
CA THR A 79 19.63 31.11 -30.39
C THR A 79 18.96 32.40 -29.94
N ASN A 80 17.79 32.24 -29.31
CA ASN A 80 17.13 33.32 -28.58
C ASN A 80 17.44 33.30 -27.07
N ALA A 81 18.20 32.32 -26.60
CA ALA A 81 18.64 32.27 -25.21
C ALA A 81 19.54 33.46 -24.86
N THR A 82 19.38 33.98 -23.67
CA THR A 82 20.07 35.19 -23.20
C THR A 82 21.37 34.90 -22.45
N ASN A 83 21.63 33.62 -22.09
CA ASN A 83 22.76 33.18 -21.32
C ASN A 83 23.92 32.58 -22.14
N MET A 84 24.01 32.92 -23.43
CA MET A 84 25.07 32.43 -24.33
C MET A 84 26.19 33.46 -24.46
N HIS A 85 27.42 33.06 -24.15
CA HIS A 85 28.61 33.93 -24.19
C HIS A 85 29.78 33.24 -24.89
N GLU A 86 30.73 34.01 -25.28
CA GLU A 86 32.05 33.53 -25.77
C GLU A 86 32.76 32.75 -24.63
N GLY A 87 33.29 31.56 -24.96
CA GLY A 87 33.89 30.66 -24.05
C GLY A 87 33.01 29.58 -23.45
N ASP A 88 31.67 29.63 -23.72
CA ASP A 88 30.72 28.65 -23.22
C ASP A 88 30.90 27.28 -23.88
N TYR A 89 30.71 26.22 -23.10
CA TYR A 89 30.65 24.83 -23.55
C TYR A 89 29.23 24.32 -23.37
N VAL A 90 28.60 23.89 -24.45
CA VAL A 90 27.18 23.50 -24.49
C VAL A 90 26.95 22.27 -25.37
N MET A 91 25.72 21.77 -25.40
CA MET A 91 25.28 20.71 -26.30
C MET A 91 24.49 21.31 -27.44
N ALA A 92 24.59 20.70 -28.64
CA ALA A 92 23.81 21.08 -29.79
C ALA A 92 23.33 19.87 -30.61
N TYR A 93 22.11 19.97 -31.14
CA TYR A 93 21.65 19.15 -32.23
C TYR A 93 22.22 19.74 -33.55
N VAL A 94 22.98 18.95 -34.28
CA VAL A 94 23.55 19.29 -35.57
C VAL A 94 22.69 18.75 -36.72
N PRO A 95 22.84 19.20 -37.97
CA PRO A 95 22.11 18.65 -39.09
C PRO A 95 22.27 17.12 -39.21
N GLY A 96 21.13 16.41 -39.33
CA GLY A 96 21.08 14.95 -39.30
C GLY A 96 20.89 14.33 -37.93
N SER A 97 21.08 15.07 -36.85
CA SER A 97 20.71 14.58 -35.49
C SER A 97 19.21 14.41 -35.34
N ARG A 98 18.82 13.57 -34.36
CA ARG A 98 17.42 13.20 -34.15
C ARG A 98 17.04 13.32 -32.67
N SER A 99 15.80 13.81 -32.42
CA SER A 99 15.14 13.71 -31.11
C SER A 99 13.70 13.21 -31.29
N GLY A 100 13.41 12.01 -30.87
CA GLY A 100 12.15 11.32 -31.12
C GLY A 100 11.92 11.18 -32.64
N LYS A 101 10.85 11.79 -33.13
CA LYS A 101 10.50 11.82 -34.57
C LYS A 101 11.11 13.01 -35.32
N ASN A 102 11.71 13.97 -34.66
CA ASN A 102 12.23 15.19 -35.22
C ASN A 102 13.68 14.97 -35.68
N ILE A 103 13.94 15.28 -36.96
CA ILE A 103 15.28 15.31 -37.55
C ILE A 103 15.67 16.78 -37.72
N PHE A 104 16.83 17.14 -37.17
CA PHE A 104 17.35 18.50 -37.25
C PHE A 104 18.03 18.75 -38.59
N ALA A 105 17.80 19.93 -39.16
CA ALA A 105 18.39 20.38 -40.41
C ALA A 105 18.82 21.83 -40.28
N ALA A 106 19.78 22.25 -41.12
CA ALA A 106 20.15 23.65 -41.22
C ALA A 106 18.92 24.49 -41.63
N LYS A 107 18.76 25.68 -41.03
CA LYS A 107 17.63 26.57 -41.25
C LYS A 107 18.09 28.01 -41.32
N GLU A 108 17.65 28.71 -42.34
CA GLU A 108 17.86 30.15 -42.41
C GLU A 108 16.98 30.90 -41.42
N LEU A 109 17.58 31.68 -40.57
CA LEU A 109 16.92 32.53 -39.57
C LEU A 109 17.39 33.98 -39.74
N LYS A 110 16.49 34.86 -40.24
CA LYS A 110 16.76 36.28 -40.43
C LYS A 110 18.04 36.56 -41.25
N GLY A 111 18.20 35.83 -42.35
CA GLY A 111 19.29 36.02 -43.31
C GLY A 111 20.60 35.33 -43.00
N ILE A 112 20.68 34.59 -41.91
CA ILE A 112 21.85 33.78 -41.54
C ILE A 112 21.42 32.34 -41.40
N ILE A 113 22.16 31.38 -41.93
CA ILE A 113 21.90 29.97 -41.81
C ILE A 113 22.38 29.50 -40.40
N SER A 114 21.46 28.91 -39.65
CA SER A 114 21.76 28.19 -38.40
C SER A 114 21.95 26.72 -38.72
N GLU A 115 23.11 26.16 -38.48
CA GLU A 115 23.48 24.78 -38.76
C GLU A 115 23.33 23.89 -37.52
N GLY A 116 22.30 24.17 -36.73
CA GLY A 116 21.94 23.39 -35.53
C GLY A 116 21.06 24.16 -34.57
N MET A 117 20.83 23.53 -33.41
CA MET A 117 20.07 24.09 -32.31
C MET A 117 20.75 23.72 -31.00
N PHE A 118 21.03 24.70 -30.15
CA PHE A 118 21.51 24.42 -28.80
C PHE A 118 20.45 23.71 -27.95
N VAL A 119 20.90 22.92 -27.02
CA VAL A 119 20.04 22.05 -26.21
C VAL A 119 19.83 22.65 -24.83
N SER A 120 18.58 22.91 -24.51
CA SER A 120 18.16 23.22 -23.14
C SER A 120 17.85 21.94 -22.36
N LEU A 121 17.77 22.04 -21.04
CA LEU A 121 17.41 20.89 -20.20
C LEU A 121 15.98 20.39 -20.46
N ASN A 122 15.04 21.29 -20.83
CA ASN A 122 13.68 20.91 -21.24
C ASN A 122 13.65 19.97 -22.46
N GLU A 123 14.52 20.20 -23.43
CA GLU A 123 14.59 19.41 -24.68
C GLU A 123 15.12 17.98 -24.45
N ILE A 124 15.79 17.76 -23.35
CA ILE A 124 16.25 16.42 -22.92
C ILE A 124 15.38 15.83 -21.81
N GLY A 125 14.18 16.41 -21.55
CA GLY A 125 13.19 15.85 -20.65
C GLY A 125 13.39 16.15 -19.18
N ILE A 126 14.25 17.13 -18.81
CA ILE A 126 14.42 17.59 -17.44
C ILE A 126 13.41 18.74 -17.17
N PRO A 127 12.43 18.58 -16.27
CA PRO A 127 11.47 19.64 -15.92
C PRO A 127 12.14 20.91 -15.41
N GLU A 128 11.57 22.06 -15.74
CA GLU A 128 12.09 23.39 -15.41
C GLU A 128 12.33 23.59 -13.90
N GLU A 129 11.51 23.00 -13.05
CA GLU A 129 11.63 23.06 -11.58
C GLU A 129 12.96 22.48 -11.05
N PHE A 130 13.65 21.64 -11.83
CA PHE A 130 14.93 21.04 -11.49
C PHE A 130 16.13 21.78 -12.07
N HIS A 131 15.90 22.75 -12.98
CA HIS A 131 16.99 23.49 -13.63
C HIS A 131 17.82 24.28 -12.60
N PRO A 132 19.15 24.26 -12.73
CA PRO A 132 20.01 25.19 -12.03
C PRO A 132 19.69 26.65 -12.39
N LEU A 133 19.96 27.58 -11.48
CA LEU A 133 19.65 29.01 -11.68
C LEU A 133 20.33 29.62 -12.91
N ASP A 134 21.53 29.16 -13.25
CA ASP A 134 22.30 29.61 -14.41
C ASP A 134 21.79 29.09 -15.75
N SER A 135 20.95 28.05 -15.73
CA SER A 135 20.35 27.42 -16.92
C SER A 135 18.82 27.58 -16.95
N TYR A 136 18.26 28.35 -16.02
CA TYR A 136 16.83 28.65 -15.98
C TYR A 136 16.48 29.55 -17.18
N ASP A 137 15.48 29.15 -17.98
CA ASP A 137 15.11 29.81 -19.26
C ASP A 137 16.27 29.94 -20.28
N GLY A 138 17.30 29.11 -20.20
CA GLY A 138 18.49 29.19 -21.04
C GLY A 138 19.04 27.86 -21.51
N ILE A 139 20.19 27.92 -22.13
CA ILE A 139 20.97 26.78 -22.59
C ILE A 139 21.81 26.24 -21.41
N PHE A 140 21.87 24.92 -21.30
CA PHE A 140 22.63 24.26 -20.24
C PHE A 140 24.15 24.36 -20.49
N GLN A 141 24.87 24.93 -19.52
CA GLN A 141 26.32 25.09 -19.56
C GLN A 141 26.98 23.85 -18.96
N VAL A 142 27.75 23.12 -19.78
CA VAL A 142 28.44 21.90 -19.33
C VAL A 142 29.85 22.15 -18.73
N GLY A 143 30.36 23.38 -18.88
CA GLY A 143 31.73 23.69 -18.55
C GLY A 143 32.75 23.03 -19.50
N LYS A 144 34.04 23.24 -19.27
CA LYS A 144 35.08 22.72 -20.16
C LYS A 144 35.09 21.20 -20.24
N ILE A 145 34.88 20.66 -21.45
CA ILE A 145 34.72 19.23 -21.74
C ILE A 145 35.44 18.88 -23.05
N ASP A 146 35.78 17.62 -23.24
CA ASP A 146 36.29 17.10 -24.52
C ASP A 146 35.11 17.08 -25.55
N LEU A 147 35.26 17.86 -26.61
CA LEU A 147 34.27 18.01 -27.65
C LEU A 147 34.06 16.75 -28.53
N ASN A 148 34.99 15.77 -28.44
CA ASN A 148 34.86 14.49 -29.16
C ASN A 148 33.99 13.48 -28.46
N LEU A 149 33.56 13.73 -27.23
CA LEU A 149 32.65 12.87 -26.48
C LEU A 149 31.21 13.00 -27.07
N ASP A 150 30.46 11.90 -27.04
CA ASP A 150 29.05 11.90 -27.36
C ASP A 150 28.24 12.32 -26.11
N PRO A 151 27.47 13.44 -26.16
CA PRO A 151 26.65 13.88 -25.04
C PRO A 151 25.62 12.85 -24.57
N VAL A 152 25.05 12.09 -25.52
CA VAL A 152 24.03 11.07 -25.22
C VAL A 152 24.63 9.94 -24.41
N GLU A 153 25.83 9.48 -24.80
CA GLU A 153 26.56 8.45 -24.07
C GLU A 153 27.14 9.00 -22.76
N TYR A 154 27.72 10.19 -22.77
CA TYR A 154 28.39 10.80 -21.63
C TYR A 154 27.45 11.04 -20.43
N PHE A 155 26.21 11.45 -20.69
CA PHE A 155 25.18 11.69 -19.69
C PHE A 155 24.20 10.53 -19.53
N ASP A 156 24.41 9.40 -20.23
CA ASP A 156 23.50 8.27 -20.25
C ASP A 156 22.06 8.70 -20.62
N LEU A 157 21.88 9.59 -21.63
CA LEU A 157 20.56 10.11 -21.99
C LEU A 157 19.67 9.07 -22.66
N ASP A 158 20.24 8.10 -23.39
CA ASP A 158 19.56 6.97 -24.01
C ASP A 158 19.21 5.82 -23.04
N ASP A 159 19.29 6.11 -21.76
CA ASP A 159 19.01 5.20 -20.65
C ASP A 159 17.57 4.70 -20.61
N TYR A 160 17.33 3.62 -19.88
CA TYR A 160 15.98 3.19 -19.47
C TYR A 160 15.79 3.45 -17.98
N LEU A 161 14.63 3.99 -17.63
CA LEU A 161 14.18 4.09 -16.25
C LEU A 161 13.28 2.90 -15.95
N ILE A 162 13.63 2.15 -14.90
CA ILE A 162 12.91 0.94 -14.47
C ILE A 162 12.20 1.27 -13.16
N ASP A 163 10.87 1.20 -13.13
CA ASP A 163 10.11 1.35 -11.88
C ASP A 163 9.95 0.00 -11.19
N VAL A 164 10.53 -0.10 -10.00
CA VAL A 164 10.56 -1.33 -9.20
C VAL A 164 9.75 -1.12 -7.93
N THR A 165 8.73 -1.94 -7.75
CA THR A 165 7.99 -2.03 -6.49
C THR A 165 8.77 -2.86 -5.48
N ILE A 166 9.15 -2.22 -4.38
CA ILE A 166 9.93 -2.83 -3.31
C ILE A 166 9.07 -2.88 -2.04
N LEU A 167 8.75 -4.09 -1.63
CA LEU A 167 7.92 -4.35 -0.46
C LEU A 167 8.63 -3.99 0.85
N SER A 168 7.86 -3.83 1.92
CA SER A 168 8.39 -3.37 3.21
C SER A 168 9.37 -4.32 3.88
N ASN A 169 9.31 -5.64 3.60
CA ASN A 169 10.28 -6.62 4.07
C ASN A 169 11.66 -6.44 3.44
N ARG A 170 11.74 -5.86 2.23
CA ARG A 170 12.98 -5.61 1.48
C ARG A 170 13.29 -4.13 1.33
N ALA A 171 12.89 -3.29 2.30
CA ALA A 171 13.17 -1.85 2.27
C ALA A 171 14.68 -1.51 2.20
N ASP A 172 15.57 -2.46 2.50
CA ASP A 172 17.01 -2.37 2.24
C ASP A 172 17.34 -2.11 0.77
N ALA A 173 16.60 -2.73 -0.15
CA ALA A 173 16.81 -2.61 -1.60
C ALA A 173 16.28 -1.29 -2.21
N LEU A 174 15.69 -0.38 -1.43
CA LEU A 174 15.33 0.97 -1.88
C LEU A 174 16.58 1.85 -2.11
N CYS A 175 17.58 1.30 -2.80
CA CYS A 175 18.81 1.99 -3.16
C CYS A 175 19.59 1.22 -4.23
N TYR A 176 20.46 1.94 -4.94
CA TYR A 176 21.27 1.38 -6.02
C TYR A 176 22.22 0.29 -5.57
N LEU A 177 22.97 0.49 -4.48
CA LEU A 177 24.03 -0.44 -4.06
C LEU A 177 23.47 -1.83 -3.72
N ILE A 178 22.32 -1.89 -3.06
CA ILE A 178 21.75 -3.18 -2.68
C ILE A 178 21.01 -3.83 -3.87
N LEU A 179 20.21 -3.08 -4.64
CA LEU A 179 19.53 -3.66 -5.79
C LEU A 179 20.53 -4.14 -6.85
N ALA A 180 21.57 -3.34 -7.16
CA ALA A 180 22.62 -3.75 -8.07
C ALA A 180 23.37 -5.00 -7.56
N LYS A 181 23.58 -5.11 -6.24
CA LYS A 181 24.21 -6.30 -5.63
C LYS A 181 23.33 -7.55 -5.79
N GLU A 182 22.03 -7.44 -5.63
CA GLU A 182 21.08 -8.51 -5.87
C GLU A 182 21.13 -8.98 -7.34
N ILE A 183 21.13 -8.03 -8.27
CA ILE A 183 21.18 -8.32 -9.71
C ILE A 183 22.54 -8.90 -10.10
N SER A 184 23.65 -8.36 -9.57
CA SER A 184 25.00 -8.90 -9.84
C SER A 184 25.12 -10.35 -9.39
N ALA A 185 24.61 -10.69 -8.20
CA ALA A 185 24.61 -12.05 -7.69
C ALA A 185 23.77 -13.00 -8.56
N TYR A 186 22.64 -12.55 -9.11
CA TYR A 186 21.84 -13.33 -10.05
C TYR A 186 22.64 -13.72 -11.30
N PHE A 187 23.39 -12.77 -11.87
CA PHE A 187 24.24 -13.02 -13.03
C PHE A 187 25.66 -13.56 -12.68
N GLU A 188 25.88 -13.94 -11.43
CA GLU A 188 27.18 -14.45 -10.93
C GLU A 188 28.34 -13.46 -11.13
N SER A 189 27.99 -12.16 -11.14
CA SER A 189 28.94 -11.05 -11.17
C SER A 189 29.14 -10.47 -9.77
N TYR A 190 29.87 -9.37 -9.65
CA TYR A 190 30.17 -8.72 -8.39
C TYR A 190 30.01 -7.22 -8.48
N ILE A 191 29.80 -6.59 -7.35
CA ILE A 191 29.89 -5.14 -7.21
C ILE A 191 31.30 -4.80 -6.68
N GLU A 192 31.93 -3.78 -7.26
CA GLU A 192 33.18 -3.23 -6.70
C GLU A 192 32.95 -2.81 -5.24
N PRO A 193 33.77 -3.29 -4.32
CA PRO A 193 33.69 -2.89 -2.91
C PRO A 193 33.84 -1.38 -2.75
N LEU A 194 33.06 -0.79 -1.87
CA LEU A 194 33.29 0.60 -1.47
C LEU A 194 34.72 0.74 -0.87
N SER A 195 35.37 1.83 -1.20
CA SER A 195 36.69 2.12 -0.66
C SER A 195 36.64 2.25 0.86
N LYS A 196 37.58 1.63 1.56
CA LYS A 196 37.65 1.80 3.01
C LYS A 196 38.00 3.26 3.34
N PRO A 197 37.21 3.91 4.23
CA PRO A 197 37.47 5.28 4.63
C PRO A 197 38.85 5.47 5.23
N LYS A 198 39.51 6.58 4.87
CA LYS A 198 40.77 7.01 5.41
C LYS A 198 40.61 8.42 6.00
N PRO A 199 40.10 8.55 7.23
CA PRO A 199 39.84 9.84 7.86
C PRO A 199 41.13 10.65 7.99
N THR A 200 41.01 11.95 7.71
CA THR A 200 42.14 12.90 7.77
C THR A 200 41.85 14.08 8.70
N LEU A 201 40.61 14.20 9.17
CA LEU A 201 40.16 15.27 10.03
C LEU A 201 39.91 14.75 11.45
N GLU A 202 40.39 15.42 12.46
CA GLU A 202 40.01 15.21 13.85
C GLU A 202 38.76 16.04 14.16
N SER A 203 37.81 15.49 14.92
CA SER A 203 36.57 16.14 15.28
C SER A 203 36.32 16.09 16.78
N ASN A 204 35.86 17.20 17.34
CA ASN A 204 35.44 17.32 18.73
C ASN A 204 33.92 17.09 18.92
N ILE A 205 33.21 16.71 17.86
CA ILE A 205 31.78 16.43 17.93
C ILE A 205 31.55 15.15 18.72
N VAL A 206 30.57 15.20 19.61
CA VAL A 206 30.14 14.07 20.43
C VAL A 206 28.63 13.84 20.27
N VAL A 207 28.19 12.60 20.40
CA VAL A 207 26.78 12.22 20.40
C VAL A 207 26.41 11.76 21.79
N SER A 208 25.30 12.29 22.31
CA SER A 208 24.77 11.91 23.63
C SER A 208 24.47 10.41 23.71
N LYS A 209 24.75 9.82 24.86
CA LYS A 209 24.50 8.39 25.09
C LYS A 209 23.00 8.04 25.16
N ASN A 210 22.17 9.02 25.52
CA ASN A 210 20.73 8.85 25.75
C ASN A 210 19.92 9.40 24.56
N LEU A 211 19.97 8.71 23.41
CA LEU A 211 19.20 9.07 22.24
C LEU A 211 17.74 8.57 22.37
N VAL A 212 16.80 9.44 22.09
CA VAL A 212 15.36 9.13 22.10
C VAL A 212 14.93 8.59 20.74
N ALA A 213 14.19 7.48 20.74
CA ALA A 213 13.54 6.91 19.55
C ALA A 213 14.48 6.76 18.32
N THR A 214 15.74 6.40 18.57
CA THR A 214 16.82 6.34 17.58
C THR A 214 17.38 4.93 17.51
N ASN A 215 17.44 4.35 16.31
CA ASN A 215 18.04 3.03 16.07
C ASN A 215 19.56 3.15 15.86
N CYS A 216 19.95 4.08 14.98
CA CYS A 216 21.34 4.42 14.69
C CYS A 216 21.42 5.93 14.45
N PHE A 217 22.47 6.58 14.96
CA PHE A 217 22.74 7.99 14.73
C PHE A 217 24.24 8.20 14.70
N SER A 218 24.77 8.65 13.59
CA SER A 218 26.18 8.93 13.44
C SER A 218 26.40 10.23 12.66
N LEU A 219 27.54 10.87 12.91
CA LEU A 219 27.91 12.13 12.33
C LEU A 219 29.27 12.01 11.65
N VAL A 220 29.50 12.86 10.63
CA VAL A 220 30.76 12.98 9.94
C VAL A 220 31.06 14.47 9.75
N GLU A 221 32.10 14.98 10.40
CA GLU A 221 32.63 16.31 10.13
C GLU A 221 33.53 16.28 8.90
N ALA A 222 33.35 17.21 7.96
CA ALA A 222 34.04 17.14 6.69
C ALA A 222 34.14 18.47 5.95
N THR A 223 35.03 18.50 4.96
CA THR A 223 35.03 19.44 3.84
C THR A 223 34.69 18.70 2.54
N THR A 224 34.04 19.38 1.61
CA THR A 224 33.60 18.77 0.33
C THR A 224 34.61 19.05 -0.77
N LYS A 225 34.69 18.14 -1.75
CA LYS A 225 35.45 18.36 -3.00
C LYS A 225 34.79 19.47 -3.83
N GLN A 226 35.57 20.00 -4.76
CA GLN A 226 35.10 20.95 -5.75
C GLN A 226 35.42 20.43 -7.17
N PRO A 227 34.46 20.27 -8.07
CA PRO A 227 33.00 20.37 -7.83
C PRO A 227 32.51 19.34 -6.82
N THR A 228 31.41 19.64 -6.15
CA THR A 228 30.88 18.82 -5.08
C THR A 228 30.41 17.43 -5.58
N ILE A 229 29.79 17.40 -6.75
CA ILE A 229 29.40 16.20 -7.48
C ILE A 229 29.78 16.33 -8.96
N SER A 230 29.81 15.23 -9.69
CA SER A 230 30.04 15.24 -11.14
C SER A 230 28.75 15.62 -11.91
N LEU A 231 28.90 16.09 -13.16
CA LEU A 231 27.76 16.34 -14.03
C LEU A 231 26.93 15.06 -14.25
N GLN A 232 27.55 13.89 -14.35
CA GLN A 232 26.83 12.63 -14.48
C GLN A 232 25.99 12.32 -13.24
N ASP A 233 26.46 12.64 -12.04
CA ASP A 233 25.68 12.50 -10.80
C ASP A 233 24.55 13.52 -10.74
N GLU A 234 24.75 14.75 -11.26
CA GLU A 234 23.71 15.77 -11.41
C GLU A 234 22.57 15.28 -12.32
N PHE A 235 22.92 14.74 -13.51
CA PHE A 235 21.94 14.11 -14.41
C PHE A 235 21.22 12.91 -13.78
N LEU A 236 21.92 12.11 -12.99
CA LEU A 236 21.27 11.01 -12.26
C LEU A 236 20.23 11.53 -11.26
N LEU A 237 20.53 12.58 -10.51
CA LEU A 237 19.57 13.20 -9.59
C LEU A 237 18.34 13.73 -10.33
N TRP A 238 18.52 14.42 -11.47
CA TRP A 238 17.41 14.91 -12.28
C TRP A 238 16.52 13.80 -12.86
N LYS A 239 17.10 12.69 -13.33
CA LYS A 239 16.36 11.50 -13.76
C LYS A 239 15.46 10.93 -12.65
N HIS A 240 15.76 11.21 -11.38
CA HIS A 240 14.98 10.82 -10.21
C HIS A 240 14.05 11.94 -9.71
N GLY A 241 13.94 13.05 -10.43
CA GLY A 241 13.13 14.19 -10.02
C GLY A 241 13.69 14.91 -8.78
N ILE A 242 15.03 14.93 -8.62
CA ILE A 242 15.70 15.57 -7.50
C ILE A 242 16.43 16.80 -7.99
N LYS A 243 16.06 17.96 -7.45
CA LYS A 243 16.72 19.23 -7.75
C LYS A 243 18.15 19.24 -7.21
N THR A 244 19.06 19.81 -7.98
CA THR A 244 20.46 20.01 -7.57
C THR A 244 20.71 21.47 -7.15
N PHE A 245 21.66 21.63 -6.24
CA PHE A 245 22.07 22.93 -5.68
C PHE A 245 23.55 23.21 -5.89
N ARG A 246 24.27 22.29 -6.50
CA ARG A 246 25.73 22.30 -6.72
C ARG A 246 26.51 22.54 -5.43
N ASN A 247 26.06 21.93 -4.34
CA ASN A 247 26.64 22.02 -3.01
C ASN A 247 26.53 20.70 -2.23
N ALA A 248 26.86 20.69 -0.94
CA ALA A 248 26.86 19.49 -0.10
C ALA A 248 25.47 18.82 0.05
N VAL A 249 24.37 19.52 -0.23
CA VAL A 249 23.02 18.93 -0.22
C VAL A 249 22.87 17.87 -1.30
N ASP A 250 23.52 18.04 -2.45
CA ASP A 250 23.45 17.06 -3.54
C ASP A 250 24.11 15.73 -3.13
N ILE A 251 25.19 15.82 -2.34
CA ILE A 251 25.82 14.62 -1.77
C ILE A 251 24.83 13.87 -0.87
N THR A 252 24.02 14.57 -0.06
CA THR A 252 23.02 13.91 0.80
C THR A 252 21.95 13.17 0.01
N ASN A 253 21.54 13.74 -1.13
CA ASN A 253 20.61 13.10 -2.07
C ASN A 253 21.23 11.88 -2.75
N LEU A 254 22.52 11.93 -3.12
CA LEU A 254 23.22 10.77 -3.65
C LEU A 254 23.36 9.65 -2.61
N VAL A 255 23.65 9.98 -1.34
CA VAL A 255 23.68 8.99 -0.25
C VAL A 255 22.31 8.29 -0.11
N LEU A 256 21.25 9.07 -0.18
CA LEU A 256 19.88 8.51 -0.14
C LEU A 256 19.62 7.55 -1.31
N LEU A 257 19.97 7.93 -2.55
CA LEU A 257 19.79 7.09 -3.73
C LEU A 257 20.66 5.84 -3.72
N TYR A 258 21.93 5.98 -3.34
CA TYR A 258 22.88 4.88 -3.45
C TYR A 258 22.85 3.92 -2.27
N ALA A 259 22.74 4.43 -1.03
CA ALA A 259 22.79 3.63 0.18
C ALA A 259 21.44 3.46 0.88
N GLY A 260 20.42 4.21 0.47
CA GLY A 260 19.07 4.13 1.04
C GLY A 260 19.01 4.62 2.48
N VAL A 261 19.85 5.55 2.87
CA VAL A 261 19.89 6.14 4.20
C VAL A 261 19.63 7.63 4.09
N PRO A 262 18.61 8.17 4.78
CA PRO A 262 18.44 9.62 4.89
C PRO A 262 19.72 10.25 5.43
N CYS A 263 20.20 11.24 4.72
CA CYS A 263 21.39 12.00 5.08
C CYS A 263 21.00 13.48 5.16
N HIS A 264 21.50 14.17 6.15
CA HIS A 264 21.34 15.61 6.27
C HIS A 264 22.72 16.28 6.44
N VAL A 265 22.82 17.52 6.03
CA VAL A 265 24.07 18.28 6.16
C VAL A 265 23.81 19.61 6.88
N TYR A 266 24.61 19.88 7.89
CA TYR A 266 24.59 21.12 8.66
C TYR A 266 25.82 21.97 8.31
N ASN A 267 25.65 23.29 8.26
CA ASN A 267 26.79 24.22 8.27
C ASN A 267 27.47 24.16 9.63
N LYS A 268 28.75 23.79 9.66
CA LYS A 268 29.51 23.70 10.92
C LYS A 268 29.58 25.03 11.67
N ASN A 269 29.63 26.14 10.96
CA ASN A 269 29.74 27.50 11.55
C ASN A 269 28.41 27.95 12.22
N SER A 270 27.29 27.34 11.88
CA SER A 270 25.98 27.64 12.47
C SER A 270 25.71 26.83 13.75
N LEU A 271 26.55 25.84 14.07
CA LEU A 271 26.37 24.99 15.25
C LEU A 271 26.92 25.67 16.49
N SER A 272 26.16 25.74 17.55
CA SER A 272 26.49 26.40 18.82
C SER A 272 27.18 25.48 19.82
N SER A 273 27.12 24.16 19.61
CA SER A 273 27.65 23.12 20.50
C SER A 273 28.37 22.01 19.72
N ASN A 274 29.24 21.30 20.37
CA ASN A 274 29.80 20.06 19.84
C ASN A 274 28.92 18.82 20.17
N GLU A 275 27.94 18.92 21.03
CA GLU A 275 27.10 17.79 21.43
C GLU A 275 25.81 17.72 20.58
N PHE A 276 25.54 16.55 20.06
CA PHE A 276 24.28 16.22 19.38
C PHE A 276 23.46 15.22 20.20
N SER A 277 22.16 15.42 20.21
CA SER A 277 21.20 14.54 20.89
C SER A 277 19.87 14.45 20.10
N THR A 278 18.99 13.58 20.55
CA THR A 278 17.61 13.49 20.02
C THR A 278 16.61 13.62 21.15
N SER A 279 15.52 14.31 20.91
CA SER A 279 14.44 14.48 21.88
C SER A 279 13.08 14.64 21.23
N LEU A 280 12.03 14.58 22.02
CA LEU A 280 10.67 14.97 21.59
C LEU A 280 10.45 16.44 21.90
N SER A 281 9.85 17.20 20.98
CA SER A 281 9.67 18.65 21.10
C SER A 281 8.26 19.09 20.76
N ASN A 282 7.85 20.22 21.36
CA ASN A 282 6.55 20.91 21.21
C ASN A 282 6.79 22.40 20.88
N GLU A 283 7.57 22.71 19.90
CA GLU A 283 7.94 24.07 19.52
C GLU A 283 7.45 24.43 18.11
N THR A 284 7.43 25.71 17.77
CA THR A 284 7.16 26.18 16.41
C THR A 284 8.48 26.59 15.76
N LEU A 285 8.76 26.02 14.59
CA LEU A 285 10.07 26.09 13.93
C LEU A 285 9.93 26.59 12.48
N ASN A 286 10.92 27.34 12.02
CA ASN A 286 11.08 27.66 10.61
C ASN A 286 11.96 26.60 9.95
N VAL A 287 11.37 25.87 9.02
CA VAL A 287 12.04 24.79 8.26
C VAL A 287 12.48 25.29 6.89
N LEU A 288 13.39 24.57 6.27
CA LEU A 288 13.87 24.83 4.90
C LEU A 288 12.68 25.09 3.95
N GLY A 289 12.81 26.08 3.06
CA GLY A 289 11.77 26.50 2.13
C GLY A 289 10.79 27.51 2.70
N ASN A 290 11.18 28.30 3.68
CA ASN A 290 10.40 29.41 4.27
C ASN A 290 9.04 28.98 4.83
N LYS A 291 8.95 27.79 5.41
CA LYS A 291 7.73 27.26 6.03
C LYS A 291 7.84 27.25 7.55
N GLN A 292 6.77 27.68 8.22
CA GLN A 292 6.63 27.53 9.66
C GLN A 292 5.81 26.29 9.99
N VAL A 293 6.32 25.46 10.92
CA VAL A 293 5.66 24.23 11.38
C VAL A 293 5.59 24.21 12.90
N THR A 294 4.47 23.74 13.44
CA THR A 294 4.27 23.55 14.88
C THR A 294 4.36 22.06 15.21
N LEU A 295 5.26 21.72 16.10
CA LEU A 295 5.48 20.37 16.58
C LEU A 295 4.52 20.03 17.72
N ASN A 296 4.12 18.76 17.75
CA ASN A 296 3.35 18.18 18.84
C ASN A 296 3.99 16.86 19.26
N ASN A 297 4.95 16.96 20.20
CA ASN A 297 5.73 15.84 20.69
C ASN A 297 6.43 15.07 19.56
N ASN A 298 7.01 15.79 18.59
CA ASN A 298 7.70 15.24 17.43
C ASN A 298 9.18 15.03 17.71
N LEU A 299 9.76 14.01 17.06
CA LEU A 299 11.19 13.70 17.21
C LEU A 299 12.04 14.72 16.46
N VAL A 300 12.99 15.30 17.18
CA VAL A 300 13.94 16.31 16.67
C VAL A 300 15.38 15.92 16.98
N VAL A 301 16.28 16.40 16.16
CA VAL A 301 17.73 16.40 16.43
C VAL A 301 18.10 17.74 17.06
N LYS A 302 18.92 17.69 18.11
CA LYS A 302 19.43 18.87 18.81
C LYS A 302 20.93 18.97 18.72
N ASN A 303 21.41 20.22 18.67
CA ASN A 303 22.81 20.56 18.90
C ASN A 303 22.88 21.41 20.19
N GLY A 304 23.42 20.83 21.26
CA GLY A 304 23.22 21.38 22.61
C GLY A 304 21.74 21.41 22.95
N ASP A 305 21.24 22.59 23.33
CA ASP A 305 19.82 22.80 23.65
C ASP A 305 18.96 23.19 22.44
N GLN A 306 19.57 23.51 21.31
CA GLN A 306 18.86 24.01 20.14
C GLN A 306 18.43 22.89 19.20
N THR A 307 17.19 22.95 18.70
CA THR A 307 16.71 22.07 17.65
C THR A 307 17.33 22.46 16.32
N VAL A 308 17.91 21.49 15.60
CA VAL A 308 18.57 21.72 14.30
C VAL A 308 17.89 21.05 13.12
N SER A 309 17.10 19.99 13.38
CA SER A 309 16.29 19.35 12.36
C SER A 309 15.11 18.58 12.96
N ILE A 310 14.07 18.36 12.16
CA ILE A 310 13.02 17.39 12.45
C ILE A 310 13.49 16.04 11.90
N ALA A 311 13.75 15.10 12.79
CA ALA A 311 14.44 13.84 12.51
C ALA A 311 13.88 13.11 11.27
N SER A 312 14.74 12.88 10.27
CA SER A 312 14.41 12.27 8.97
C SER A 312 13.33 12.99 8.14
N VAL A 313 12.89 14.19 8.50
CA VAL A 313 11.85 14.92 7.77
C VAL A 313 12.44 16.12 7.05
N ILE A 314 13.00 17.09 7.77
CA ILE A 314 13.53 18.32 7.20
C ILE A 314 14.46 19.03 8.16
N GLY A 315 15.46 19.73 7.63
CA GLY A 315 16.34 20.63 8.37
C GLY A 315 15.69 21.98 8.67
N LEU A 316 16.29 22.73 9.60
CA LEU A 316 15.87 24.08 9.91
C LEU A 316 16.66 25.10 9.11
N GLU A 317 16.03 26.21 8.76
CA GLU A 317 16.58 27.31 7.95
C GLU A 317 17.88 27.90 8.53
N ASN A 318 17.96 28.08 9.84
CA ASN A 318 19.13 28.65 10.53
C ASN A 318 20.38 27.76 10.44
N TYR A 319 20.25 26.47 10.10
CA TYR A 319 21.33 25.50 10.04
C TYR A 319 21.56 24.98 8.61
N GLU A 320 20.94 25.65 7.63
CA GLU A 320 21.13 25.34 6.22
C GLU A 320 22.63 25.41 5.82
N TYR A 321 23.05 24.46 5.00
CA TYR A 321 24.39 24.49 4.44
C TYR A 321 24.58 25.74 3.59
N ARG A 322 25.70 26.45 3.86
CA ARG A 322 26.14 27.61 3.07
C ARG A 322 27.58 27.37 2.63
N PRO A 323 27.96 27.76 1.41
CA PRO A 323 29.33 27.52 0.87
C PRO A 323 30.41 28.40 1.50
N ASP A 324 30.19 29.03 2.63
CA ASP A 324 31.07 29.95 3.37
C ASP A 324 32.19 29.21 4.10
N GLY A 325 33.06 28.53 3.37
CA GLY A 325 34.24 27.82 3.90
C GLY A 325 34.18 26.31 3.78
N GLY A 326 33.10 25.73 3.26
CA GLY A 326 32.98 24.31 2.91
C GLY A 326 33.02 23.33 4.08
N HIS A 327 33.01 23.82 5.34
CA HIS A 327 33.08 22.99 6.53
C HIS A 327 31.67 22.61 6.99
N CYS A 328 31.40 21.34 7.05
CA CYS A 328 30.04 20.82 7.30
C CYS A 328 30.05 19.57 8.19
N VAL A 329 28.85 19.24 8.69
CA VAL A 329 28.60 18.02 9.46
C VAL A 329 27.48 17.25 8.78
N PHE A 330 27.77 16.04 8.32
CA PHE A 330 26.78 15.12 7.76
C PHE A 330 26.19 14.24 8.86
N GLU A 331 24.86 14.12 8.86
CA GLU A 331 24.09 13.21 9.70
C GLU A 331 23.71 11.98 8.88
N LEU A 332 23.99 10.79 9.41
CA LEU A 332 23.59 9.50 8.88
C LEU A 332 22.79 8.77 9.96
N ALA A 333 21.48 8.64 9.80
CA ALA A 333 20.63 8.17 10.88
C ALA A 333 19.50 7.24 10.44
N SER A 334 19.08 6.41 11.40
CA SER A 334 17.86 5.62 11.37
C SER A 334 17.09 5.84 12.67
N PHE A 335 15.89 6.35 12.56
CA PHE A 335 15.00 6.66 13.69
C PHE A 335 13.83 5.68 13.79
N SER A 336 13.09 5.76 14.88
CA SER A 336 11.86 5.00 15.05
C SER A 336 10.85 5.32 13.94
N LEU A 337 10.43 4.31 13.18
CA LEU A 337 9.45 4.44 12.10
C LEU A 337 8.15 5.09 12.56
N LYS A 338 7.70 4.77 13.78
CA LYS A 338 6.51 5.34 14.39
C LYS A 338 6.63 6.85 14.53
N GLU A 339 7.77 7.32 15.02
CA GLU A 339 7.99 8.75 15.27
C GLU A 339 8.20 9.53 13.96
N VAL A 340 8.90 8.96 12.98
CA VAL A 340 9.02 9.58 11.64
C VAL A 340 7.65 9.72 10.98
N ARG A 341 6.83 8.66 10.95
CA ARG A 341 5.46 8.69 10.39
C ARG A 341 4.56 9.67 11.13
N ARG A 342 4.72 9.77 12.46
CA ARG A 342 4.02 10.76 13.28
C ARG A 342 4.42 12.17 12.88
N SER A 343 5.71 12.44 12.69
CA SER A 343 6.22 13.74 12.27
C SER A 343 5.69 14.14 10.89
N ILE A 344 5.72 13.24 9.90
CA ILE A 344 5.13 13.47 8.57
C ILE A 344 3.65 13.91 8.70
N LYS A 345 2.87 13.19 9.51
CA LYS A 345 1.44 13.48 9.70
C LYS A 345 1.19 14.81 10.42
N THR A 346 2.02 15.13 11.42
CA THR A 346 1.86 16.36 12.23
C THR A 346 2.26 17.60 11.44
N VAL A 347 3.43 17.57 10.81
CA VAL A 347 3.97 18.72 10.03
C VAL A 347 3.36 18.82 8.64
N LYS A 348 2.65 17.80 8.17
CA LYS A 348 2.06 17.71 6.82
C LYS A 348 3.09 17.99 5.72
N LEU A 349 4.29 17.50 5.91
CA LEU A 349 5.40 17.64 4.99
C LEU A 349 5.98 16.26 4.68
N GLU A 350 6.01 15.91 3.40
CA GLU A 350 6.54 14.66 2.89
C GLU A 350 7.76 14.95 2.01
N THR A 351 8.91 14.42 2.37
CA THR A 351 10.18 14.54 1.64
C THR A 351 10.69 13.15 1.27
N LEU A 352 11.59 13.03 0.31
CA LEU A 352 12.24 11.75 -0.03
C LEU A 352 12.92 11.12 1.19
N ALA A 353 13.57 11.94 2.02
CA ALA A 353 14.19 11.50 3.27
C ALA A 353 13.15 10.94 4.25
N SER A 354 12.00 11.60 4.42
CA SER A 354 10.95 11.15 5.32
C SER A 354 10.24 9.89 4.82
N LEU A 355 10.00 9.78 3.52
CA LEU A 355 9.47 8.57 2.90
C LEU A 355 10.39 7.37 3.13
N ARG A 356 11.69 7.55 2.93
CA ARG A 356 12.69 6.51 3.19
C ARG A 356 12.84 6.23 4.69
N GLY A 357 12.91 7.25 5.53
CA GLY A 357 13.03 7.14 7.00
C GLY A 357 11.79 6.54 7.67
N SER A 358 10.63 6.54 6.98
CA SER A 358 9.41 5.85 7.44
C SER A 358 9.43 4.33 7.21
N LYS A 359 10.51 3.81 6.61
CA LYS A 359 10.75 2.38 6.36
C LYS A 359 12.00 1.91 7.12
N GLU A 360 12.15 0.60 7.29
CA GLU A 360 13.27 0.05 8.06
C GLU A 360 14.62 0.37 7.41
N ILE A 361 15.59 0.76 8.24
CA ILE A 361 16.98 1.03 7.86
C ILE A 361 17.88 0.34 8.88
N SER A 362 18.73 -0.57 8.41
CA SER A 362 19.66 -1.28 9.28
C SER A 362 20.89 -0.44 9.63
N CYS A 363 21.52 -0.75 10.77
CA CYS A 363 22.81 -0.17 11.12
C CYS A 363 23.92 -0.53 10.11
N GLY A 364 23.79 -1.66 9.41
CA GLY A 364 24.70 -2.04 8.31
C GLY A 364 24.60 -1.10 7.12
N GLN A 365 23.39 -0.63 6.78
CA GLN A 365 23.21 0.38 5.74
C GLN A 365 23.81 1.74 6.13
N VAL A 366 23.72 2.14 7.41
CA VAL A 366 24.31 3.40 7.90
C VAL A 366 25.84 3.37 7.78
N VAL A 367 26.48 2.22 8.02
CA VAL A 367 27.94 2.07 7.78
C VAL A 367 28.26 2.14 6.29
N MET A 368 27.48 1.46 5.45
CA MET A 368 27.64 1.53 3.98
C MET A 368 27.44 2.95 3.45
N ALA A 369 26.51 3.71 4.02
CA ALA A 369 26.29 5.11 3.68
C ALA A 369 27.50 5.99 4.02
N TYR A 370 28.16 5.75 5.15
CA TYR A 370 29.41 6.43 5.50
C TYR A 370 30.53 6.12 4.49
N GLU A 371 30.73 4.85 4.16
CA GLU A 371 31.72 4.45 3.16
C GLU A 371 31.45 5.10 1.79
N PHE A 372 30.17 5.16 1.36
CA PHE A 372 29.80 5.83 0.12
C PHE A 372 30.01 7.36 0.18
N LEU A 373 29.59 8.00 1.28
CA LEU A 373 29.70 9.44 1.49
C LEU A 373 31.17 9.93 1.33
N THR A 374 32.12 9.18 1.86
CA THR A 374 33.55 9.57 1.84
C THR A 374 34.14 9.73 0.43
N LYS A 375 33.47 9.17 -0.61
CA LYS A 375 33.89 9.37 -2.00
C LYS A 375 33.85 10.84 -2.45
N TYR A 376 32.94 11.63 -1.88
CA TYR A 376 32.66 13.02 -2.25
C TYR A 376 33.33 14.04 -1.32
N LEU A 377 33.98 13.56 -0.26
CA LEU A 377 34.62 14.41 0.74
C LEU A 377 36.09 14.61 0.41
N ASP A 378 36.62 15.80 0.73
CA ASP A 378 38.04 16.13 0.65
C ASP A 378 38.75 15.72 1.93
N GLN A 379 38.37 16.30 3.06
CA GLN A 379 38.83 15.93 4.39
C GLN A 379 37.61 15.53 5.23
N TYR A 380 37.74 14.49 6.04
CA TYR A 380 36.64 14.01 6.86
C TYR A 380 37.10 13.26 8.11
N SER A 381 36.25 13.28 9.12
CA SER A 381 36.48 12.59 10.39
C SER A 381 36.12 11.09 10.30
N VAL A 382 36.48 10.34 11.32
CA VAL A 382 35.88 9.02 11.55
C VAL A 382 34.36 9.14 11.66
N GLN A 383 33.68 8.05 11.42
CA GLN A 383 32.24 8.00 11.71
C GLN A 383 32.00 8.12 13.21
N ILE A 384 31.59 9.31 13.66
CA ILE A 384 31.33 9.62 15.08
C ILE A 384 30.11 8.87 15.52
N ASN A 385 30.16 8.16 16.64
CA ASN A 385 29.15 7.24 17.13
C ASN A 385 28.79 6.14 16.09
N ALA A 386 29.80 5.53 15.50
CA ALA A 386 29.64 4.45 14.53
C ALA A 386 28.73 3.33 15.09
N PRO A 387 27.69 2.93 14.35
CA PRO A 387 26.71 1.98 14.88
C PRO A 387 27.28 0.56 14.99
N LYS A 388 26.88 -0.14 16.05
CA LYS A 388 27.21 -1.56 16.21
C LYS A 388 26.37 -2.39 15.25
N GLN A 389 27.04 -3.11 14.34
CA GLN A 389 26.36 -4.00 13.40
C GLN A 389 25.99 -5.31 14.08
N ARG A 390 24.71 -5.68 14.01
CA ARG A 390 24.23 -6.98 14.50
C ARG A 390 24.58 -8.06 13.48
N LYS A 391 25.35 -9.07 13.90
CA LYS A 391 25.61 -10.28 13.11
C LYS A 391 24.65 -11.37 13.57
N THR A 392 23.78 -11.82 12.69
CA THR A 392 22.89 -12.96 12.95
C THR A 392 23.54 -14.20 12.36
N ASN A 393 23.83 -15.19 13.22
CA ASN A 393 24.37 -16.49 12.83
C ASN A 393 23.31 -17.57 13.12
N ILE A 394 23.02 -18.43 12.16
CA ILE A 394 22.10 -19.53 12.31
C ILE A 394 22.75 -20.85 11.86
N LEU A 395 22.26 -21.97 12.39
CA LEU A 395 22.59 -23.31 11.90
C LEU A 395 21.75 -23.63 10.66
N ILE A 396 22.39 -24.24 9.65
CA ILE A 396 21.73 -24.69 8.44
C ILE A 396 21.19 -26.10 8.67
N ASP A 397 19.89 -26.27 8.53
CA ASP A 397 19.20 -27.55 8.55
C ASP A 397 18.85 -28.00 7.12
N SER A 398 19.64 -28.91 6.56
CA SER A 398 19.42 -29.44 5.21
C SER A 398 18.11 -30.26 5.10
N HIS A 399 17.66 -30.87 6.20
CA HIS A 399 16.39 -31.57 6.24
C HIS A 399 15.22 -30.62 6.12
N TYR A 400 15.30 -29.48 6.82
CA TYR A 400 14.33 -28.42 6.73
C TYR A 400 14.21 -27.85 5.31
N ILE A 401 15.34 -27.54 4.65
CA ILE A 401 15.38 -27.11 3.25
C ILE A 401 14.70 -28.13 2.34
N THR A 402 15.05 -29.42 2.47
CA THR A 402 14.51 -30.53 1.69
C THR A 402 13.00 -30.68 1.88
N LYS A 403 12.52 -30.53 3.12
CA LYS A 403 11.10 -30.63 3.45
C LYS A 403 10.28 -29.55 2.71
N TYR A 404 10.74 -28.29 2.72
CA TYR A 404 10.05 -27.20 2.04
C TYR A 404 10.19 -27.28 0.51
N ALA A 405 11.31 -27.73 -0.01
CA ALA A 405 11.50 -27.95 -1.44
C ALA A 405 10.67 -29.14 -1.99
N GLY A 406 10.23 -30.06 -1.14
CA GLY A 406 9.52 -31.27 -1.55
C GLY A 406 10.41 -32.35 -2.20
N PHE A 407 11.71 -32.09 -2.35
CA PHE A 407 12.74 -33.04 -2.81
C PHE A 407 14.12 -32.52 -2.32
N ASN A 408 15.13 -33.43 -2.40
CA ASN A 408 16.46 -33.06 -1.88
C ASN A 408 17.22 -32.16 -2.86
N ILE A 409 17.04 -30.84 -2.74
CA ILE A 409 17.74 -29.84 -3.55
C ILE A 409 19.22 -29.72 -3.15
N THR A 410 19.58 -30.03 -1.89
CA THR A 410 20.94 -29.80 -1.36
C THR A 410 22.01 -30.66 -2.03
N LYS A 411 21.60 -31.72 -2.77
CA LYS A 411 22.49 -32.55 -3.57
C LYS A 411 22.62 -32.09 -5.03
N THR A 412 21.95 -31.01 -5.44
CA THR A 412 21.99 -30.55 -6.82
C THR A 412 23.14 -29.57 -7.07
N LYS A 413 23.67 -29.54 -8.30
CA LYS A 413 24.67 -28.54 -8.70
C LYS A 413 24.14 -27.12 -8.55
N LYS A 414 22.84 -26.93 -8.86
CA LYS A 414 22.17 -25.65 -8.75
C LYS A 414 22.15 -25.12 -7.32
N TYR A 415 21.99 -25.98 -6.31
CA TYR A 415 22.05 -25.55 -4.90
C TYR A 415 23.43 -24.96 -4.56
N ILE A 416 24.53 -25.58 -5.02
CA ILE A 416 25.89 -25.04 -4.80
C ILE A 416 26.05 -23.68 -5.51
N GLN A 417 25.54 -23.55 -6.73
CA GLN A 417 25.52 -22.27 -7.46
C GLN A 417 24.79 -21.20 -6.65
N VAL A 418 23.61 -21.52 -6.11
CA VAL A 418 22.83 -20.59 -5.24
C VAL A 418 23.63 -20.17 -4.00
N LEU A 419 24.32 -21.09 -3.33
CA LEU A 419 25.16 -20.75 -2.19
C LEU A 419 26.30 -19.78 -2.57
N ASN A 420 26.88 -19.94 -3.75
CA ASN A 420 27.89 -19.00 -4.28
C ASN A 420 27.26 -17.63 -4.55
N GLN A 421 26.07 -17.58 -5.15
CA GLN A 421 25.34 -16.34 -5.37
C GLN A 421 25.00 -15.62 -4.05
N LEU A 422 24.58 -16.35 -3.02
CA LEU A 422 24.35 -15.81 -1.69
C LEU A 422 25.66 -15.27 -1.06
N THR A 423 26.80 -15.92 -1.32
CA THR A 423 28.10 -15.40 -0.87
C THR A 423 28.43 -14.05 -1.51
N LEU A 424 28.08 -13.84 -2.79
CA LEU A 424 28.23 -12.54 -3.47
C LEU A 424 27.34 -11.46 -2.82
N LEU A 425 26.19 -11.82 -2.26
CA LEU A 425 25.34 -10.93 -1.45
C LEU A 425 25.95 -10.61 -0.08
N GLY A 426 27.02 -11.30 0.33
CA GLY A 426 27.70 -11.10 1.61
C GLY A 426 27.26 -12.07 2.72
N PHE A 427 26.52 -13.14 2.39
CA PHE A 427 26.33 -14.25 3.32
C PHE A 427 27.67 -14.94 3.56
N LYS A 428 28.00 -15.21 4.81
CA LYS A 428 29.20 -15.97 5.17
C LYS A 428 28.80 -17.38 5.54
N ILE A 429 28.86 -18.27 4.56
CA ILE A 429 28.51 -19.68 4.71
C ILE A 429 29.76 -20.43 5.11
N LYS A 430 29.67 -21.27 6.15
CA LYS A 430 30.78 -22.10 6.59
C LYS A 430 31.06 -23.21 5.57
N GLU A 431 32.32 -23.60 5.39
CA GLU A 431 32.73 -24.58 4.37
C GLU A 431 32.02 -25.92 4.51
N ASP A 432 31.78 -26.38 5.76
CA ASP A 432 31.05 -27.60 6.05
C ASP A 432 29.51 -27.44 5.92
N LEU A 433 29.02 -26.30 5.46
CA LEU A 433 27.60 -25.95 5.32
C LEU A 433 26.79 -26.08 6.62
N SER A 434 27.42 -26.02 7.79
CA SER A 434 26.75 -26.18 9.07
C SER A 434 26.08 -24.89 9.57
N SER A 435 26.56 -23.74 9.13
CA SER A 435 26.03 -22.44 9.58
C SER A 435 26.22 -21.34 8.55
N VAL A 436 25.44 -20.27 8.71
CA VAL A 436 25.51 -19.06 7.88
C VAL A 436 25.37 -17.82 8.73
N ILE A 437 26.22 -16.81 8.45
CA ILE A 437 26.08 -15.46 9.01
C ILE A 437 25.45 -14.57 7.94
N PHE A 438 24.37 -13.88 8.30
CA PHE A 438 23.65 -12.99 7.41
C PHE A 438 24.36 -11.65 7.21
N PRO A 439 24.20 -11.02 6.03
CA PRO A 439 24.72 -9.68 5.78
C PRO A 439 24.09 -8.66 6.74
N THR A 440 24.88 -7.72 7.25
CA THR A 440 24.44 -6.77 8.27
C THR A 440 23.46 -5.70 7.77
N TYR A 441 23.33 -5.53 6.45
CA TYR A 441 22.34 -4.65 5.84
C TYR A 441 20.93 -5.29 5.74
N ARG A 442 20.81 -6.63 5.87
CA ARG A 442 19.56 -7.38 5.83
C ARG A 442 18.95 -7.45 7.24
N TYR A 443 18.02 -6.56 7.52
CA TYR A 443 17.29 -6.51 8.81
C TYR A 443 16.19 -7.56 8.95
N ASP A 444 15.69 -8.05 7.80
CA ASP A 444 14.62 -9.01 7.66
C ASP A 444 15.04 -10.44 8.04
N LEU A 445 16.31 -10.78 7.83
CA LEU A 445 16.82 -12.13 8.05
C LEU A 445 17.09 -12.41 9.54
N LYS A 446 16.36 -13.37 10.12
CA LYS A 446 16.40 -13.68 11.55
C LYS A 446 16.55 -15.16 11.87
N ASN A 447 16.06 -16.04 11.01
CA ASN A 447 15.89 -17.46 11.28
C ASN A 447 16.10 -18.34 10.04
N MET A 448 15.88 -19.65 10.18
CA MET A 448 16.07 -20.64 9.12
C MET A 448 15.06 -20.49 7.99
N GLN A 449 13.84 -20.05 8.25
CA GLN A 449 12.80 -19.81 7.25
C GLN A 449 13.25 -18.73 6.27
N ASP A 450 13.80 -17.63 6.80
CA ASP A 450 14.29 -16.51 6.00
C ASP A 450 15.46 -16.98 5.10
N PHE A 451 16.33 -17.85 5.62
CA PHE A 451 17.41 -18.43 4.82
C PHE A 451 16.88 -19.34 3.69
N VAL A 452 15.85 -20.14 3.97
CA VAL A 452 15.19 -20.97 2.94
C VAL A 452 14.60 -20.11 1.83
N GLU A 453 13.96 -18.99 2.17
CA GLU A 453 13.44 -18.03 1.18
C GLU A 453 14.57 -17.48 0.29
N GLU A 454 15.70 -17.09 0.88
CA GLU A 454 16.86 -16.63 0.13
C GLU A 454 17.41 -17.70 -0.83
N VAL A 455 17.48 -18.95 -0.38
CA VAL A 455 17.86 -20.08 -1.24
C VAL A 455 16.84 -20.26 -2.38
N PHE A 456 15.55 -20.22 -2.09
CA PHE A 456 14.50 -20.53 -3.08
C PHE A 456 14.35 -19.46 -4.14
N ARG A 457 14.48 -18.18 -3.81
CA ARG A 457 14.38 -17.09 -4.78
C ARG A 457 15.53 -17.12 -5.81
N PHE A 458 16.75 -17.53 -5.40
CA PHE A 458 17.86 -17.75 -6.34
C PHE A 458 17.82 -19.12 -7.03
N TYR A 459 17.29 -20.15 -6.36
CA TYR A 459 17.03 -21.42 -7.00
C TYR A 459 16.01 -21.28 -8.14
N GLY A 460 15.09 -20.35 -8.03
CA GLY A 460 14.00 -20.05 -8.94
C GLY A 460 12.80 -20.97 -8.71
N TYR A 461 11.66 -20.37 -8.41
CA TYR A 461 10.43 -21.10 -8.06
C TYR A 461 9.94 -22.04 -9.17
N ASP A 462 10.19 -21.70 -10.43
CA ASP A 462 9.84 -22.55 -11.59
C ASP A 462 10.64 -23.86 -11.66
N ASN A 463 11.74 -23.98 -10.90
CA ASN A 463 12.56 -25.20 -10.86
C ASN A 463 12.07 -26.20 -9.80
N PHE A 464 10.99 -25.92 -9.09
CA PHE A 464 10.37 -26.86 -8.16
C PHE A 464 9.30 -27.66 -8.88
N PRO A 465 9.42 -29.02 -8.92
CA PRO A 465 8.44 -29.85 -9.62
C PRO A 465 7.09 -29.79 -8.91
N ALA A 466 6.07 -29.41 -9.67
CA ALA A 466 4.70 -29.46 -9.17
C ALA A 466 4.29 -30.92 -8.89
N LYS A 467 3.82 -31.19 -7.68
CA LYS A 467 3.28 -32.51 -7.30
C LYS A 467 1.85 -32.32 -6.83
N SER A 468 0.93 -33.04 -7.46
CA SER A 468 -0.43 -33.10 -6.97
C SER A 468 -0.47 -33.64 -5.54
N PRO A 469 -1.16 -33.00 -4.61
CA PRO A 469 -1.34 -33.56 -3.28
C PRO A 469 -2.08 -34.88 -3.36
N LYS A 470 -1.75 -35.84 -2.49
CA LYS A 470 -2.56 -37.06 -2.35
C LYS A 470 -3.96 -36.64 -1.95
N ILE A 471 -4.94 -37.00 -2.77
CA ILE A 471 -6.33 -36.77 -2.46
C ILE A 471 -6.70 -37.65 -1.27
N THR A 472 -6.73 -37.07 -0.09
CA THR A 472 -7.42 -37.69 1.06
C THR A 472 -8.89 -37.34 0.93
N ARG A 473 -9.78 -38.29 1.22
CA ARG A 473 -11.22 -37.98 1.33
C ARG A 473 -11.36 -36.84 2.33
N LEU A 474 -11.56 -35.64 1.82
CA LEU A 474 -12.00 -34.50 2.63
C LEU A 474 -13.44 -34.79 2.99
N LEU A 475 -13.71 -35.04 4.27
CA LEU A 475 -15.06 -34.86 4.79
C LEU A 475 -15.39 -33.38 4.64
N ILE A 476 -16.10 -33.04 3.59
CA ILE A 476 -16.62 -31.67 3.41
C ILE A 476 -17.57 -31.43 4.59
N LYS A 477 -17.10 -30.64 5.55
CA LYS A 477 -17.96 -30.16 6.62
C LYS A 477 -18.96 -29.21 5.96
N GLU A 478 -20.24 -29.61 5.94
CA GLU A 478 -21.29 -28.75 5.37
C GLU A 478 -21.22 -27.37 6.06
N ASN A 479 -21.03 -26.34 5.26
CA ASN A 479 -21.14 -24.97 5.76
C ASN A 479 -22.61 -24.65 5.94
N LYS A 480 -23.05 -24.54 7.21
CA LYS A 480 -24.44 -24.21 7.55
C LYS A 480 -24.90 -22.89 6.93
N GLU A 481 -24.01 -21.89 6.87
CA GLU A 481 -24.34 -20.59 6.27
C GLU A 481 -24.68 -20.71 4.79
N PHE A 482 -23.98 -21.58 4.07
CA PHE A 482 -24.24 -21.77 2.65
C PHE A 482 -25.66 -22.29 2.39
N LYS A 483 -26.16 -23.19 3.23
CA LYS A 483 -27.56 -23.66 3.15
C LYS A 483 -28.58 -22.54 3.38
N PHE A 484 -28.32 -21.64 4.32
CA PHE A 484 -29.20 -20.49 4.52
C PHE A 484 -29.16 -19.56 3.31
N ILE A 485 -27.98 -19.28 2.74
CA ILE A 485 -27.84 -18.46 1.55
C ILE A 485 -28.63 -19.04 0.36
N GLU A 486 -28.47 -20.34 0.08
CA GLU A 486 -29.20 -21.02 -0.99
C GLU A 486 -30.75 -20.96 -0.80
N ASN A 487 -31.22 -21.12 0.43
CA ASN A 487 -32.66 -21.03 0.75
C ASN A 487 -33.21 -19.63 0.46
N PHE A 488 -32.49 -18.57 0.82
CA PHE A 488 -32.90 -17.20 0.58
C PHE A 488 -32.84 -16.82 -0.90
N TYR A 489 -31.83 -17.28 -1.63
CA TYR A 489 -31.77 -17.15 -3.09
C TYR A 489 -32.98 -17.79 -3.76
N ALA A 490 -33.35 -19.02 -3.37
CA ALA A 490 -34.48 -19.71 -3.93
C ALA A 490 -35.84 -18.99 -3.67
N LYS A 491 -35.88 -18.09 -2.69
CA LYS A 491 -37.05 -17.28 -2.32
C LYS A 491 -37.01 -15.87 -2.92
N GLY A 492 -36.06 -15.57 -3.79
CA GLY A 492 -35.95 -14.31 -4.52
C GLY A 492 -35.29 -13.17 -3.75
N TYR A 493 -34.48 -13.46 -2.73
CA TYR A 493 -33.69 -12.44 -2.05
C TYR A 493 -32.35 -12.24 -2.72
N PHE A 494 -31.86 -11.01 -2.69
CA PHE A 494 -30.52 -10.65 -3.11
C PHE A 494 -29.57 -10.66 -1.91
N ASN A 495 -28.45 -11.37 -2.01
CA ASN A 495 -27.41 -11.32 -1.00
C ASN A 495 -26.60 -10.04 -1.17
N VAL A 496 -26.42 -9.30 -0.07
CA VAL A 496 -25.63 -8.08 -0.05
C VAL A 496 -24.48 -8.22 0.93
N ARG A 497 -23.46 -7.37 0.77
CA ARG A 497 -22.35 -7.23 1.72
C ARG A 497 -22.20 -5.78 2.11
N THR A 498 -22.31 -5.52 3.40
CA THR A 498 -22.18 -4.20 3.98
C THR A 498 -21.03 -4.14 4.97
N TYR A 499 -20.60 -2.94 5.31
CA TYR A 499 -19.53 -2.76 6.29
C TYR A 499 -19.98 -3.08 7.70
N THR A 500 -19.20 -3.87 8.44
CA THR A 500 -19.41 -4.14 9.87
C THR A 500 -19.12 -2.91 10.73
N LEU A 501 -18.18 -2.06 10.28
CA LEU A 501 -17.84 -0.80 10.92
C LEU A 501 -18.67 0.33 10.30
N ILE A 502 -19.36 1.08 11.13
CA ILE A 502 -20.22 2.19 10.73
C ILE A 502 -19.85 3.47 11.51
N ASN A 503 -20.37 4.60 11.05
CA ASN A 503 -20.28 5.86 11.78
C ASN A 503 -21.04 5.72 13.12
N PRO A 504 -20.46 6.15 14.26
CA PRO A 504 -21.13 6.10 15.55
C PRO A 504 -22.50 6.78 15.59
N GLU A 505 -22.68 7.87 14.83
CA GLU A 505 -23.97 8.57 14.73
C GLU A 505 -25.06 7.76 14.03
N LYS A 506 -24.69 6.78 13.22
CA LYS A 506 -25.61 5.83 12.55
C LYS A 506 -25.90 4.58 13.39
N ASN A 507 -25.15 4.37 14.48
CA ASN A 507 -25.30 3.20 15.35
C ASN A 507 -26.39 3.40 16.42
N ILE A 508 -27.53 3.96 16.00
CA ILE A 508 -28.68 4.30 16.86
C ILE A 508 -29.61 3.13 17.13
N PHE A 509 -29.54 2.08 16.30
CA PHE A 509 -30.41 0.91 16.43
C PHE A 509 -29.77 -0.15 17.32
N ASN A 510 -30.47 -0.55 18.37
CA ASN A 510 -30.02 -1.58 19.31
C ASN A 510 -31.21 -2.45 19.77
N PRO A 511 -31.82 -3.25 18.87
CA PRO A 511 -33.02 -4.05 19.18
C PRO A 511 -32.78 -5.15 20.21
N PHE A 512 -31.52 -5.54 20.44
CA PHE A 512 -31.14 -6.59 21.37
C PHE A 512 -30.62 -6.06 22.72
N ASP A 513 -30.69 -4.75 22.95
CA ASP A 513 -30.30 -4.08 24.20
C ASP A 513 -28.83 -4.36 24.62
N PHE A 514 -27.91 -4.34 23.65
CA PHE A 514 -26.48 -4.47 23.97
C PHE A 514 -26.02 -3.31 24.84
N LYS A 515 -25.28 -3.62 25.90
CA LYS A 515 -24.82 -2.62 26.89
C LYS A 515 -23.46 -1.99 26.51
N THR A 516 -22.75 -2.56 25.55
CA THR A 516 -21.41 -2.11 25.16
C THR A 516 -21.35 -1.84 23.67
N ASN A 517 -20.83 -0.67 23.32
CA ASN A 517 -20.45 -0.35 21.95
C ASN A 517 -18.96 -0.65 21.75
N PHE A 518 -18.62 -1.29 20.65
CA PHE A 518 -17.23 -1.65 20.32
C PHE A 518 -16.69 -0.74 19.23
N ASN A 519 -15.55 -0.10 19.50
CA ASN A 519 -14.83 0.76 18.56
C ASN A 519 -13.69 0.00 17.89
N ALA A 520 -13.36 0.36 16.65
CA ALA A 520 -12.17 -0.12 15.98
C ALA A 520 -10.91 0.44 16.66
N ILE A 521 -9.91 -0.41 16.92
CA ILE A 521 -8.67 -0.03 17.63
C ILE A 521 -7.87 1.01 16.83
N ALA A 522 -7.92 0.95 15.49
CA ALA A 522 -7.20 1.84 14.58
C ALA A 522 -8.10 2.24 13.42
N ALA A 523 -9.17 2.98 13.71
CA ALA A 523 -10.03 3.50 12.65
C ALA A 523 -9.28 4.55 11.81
N LYS A 524 -9.19 4.31 10.51
CA LYS A 524 -8.62 5.30 9.55
C LYS A 524 -9.57 6.44 9.27
N ASN A 525 -10.89 6.21 9.45
CA ASN A 525 -11.95 7.16 9.17
C ASN A 525 -13.02 7.06 10.26
N TYR A 526 -13.57 8.19 10.67
CA TYR A 526 -14.68 8.28 11.64
C TYR A 526 -15.92 7.53 11.15
N ASP A 527 -16.20 7.56 9.85
CA ASP A 527 -17.35 6.88 9.24
C ASP A 527 -17.32 5.35 9.38
N HIS A 528 -16.16 4.78 9.69
CA HIS A 528 -15.96 3.34 9.89
C HIS A 528 -15.20 3.06 11.19
N SER A 529 -15.70 3.63 12.30
CA SER A 529 -14.99 3.58 13.59
C SER A 529 -15.66 2.72 14.66
N GLN A 530 -16.93 2.34 14.49
CA GLN A 530 -17.67 1.59 15.50
C GLN A 530 -18.33 0.34 14.91
N ILE A 531 -18.31 -0.77 15.63
CA ILE A 531 -19.03 -2.00 15.24
C ILE A 531 -20.51 -1.76 15.42
N ARG A 532 -21.30 -2.07 14.38
CA ARG A 532 -22.75 -1.92 14.40
C ARG A 532 -23.41 -2.83 15.45
N ASN A 533 -24.42 -2.32 16.15
CA ASN A 533 -25.26 -3.09 17.07
C ASN A 533 -26.45 -3.75 16.39
N SER A 534 -26.74 -3.36 15.17
CA SER A 534 -27.82 -3.88 14.33
C SER A 534 -27.46 -3.67 12.86
N MET A 535 -28.00 -4.51 12.00
CA MET A 535 -27.87 -4.37 10.56
C MET A 535 -28.83 -3.33 9.97
N ILE A 536 -29.77 -2.80 10.74
CA ILE A 536 -30.81 -1.87 10.26
C ILE A 536 -30.17 -0.70 9.50
N SER A 537 -29.19 -0.01 10.08
CA SER A 537 -28.55 1.14 9.43
C SER A 537 -27.92 0.77 8.09
N SER A 538 -27.21 -0.35 8.03
CA SER A 538 -26.57 -0.84 6.80
C SER A 538 -27.60 -1.25 5.75
N LEU A 539 -28.67 -1.94 6.15
CA LEU A 539 -29.73 -2.37 5.23
C LEU A 539 -30.60 -1.21 4.76
N LEU A 540 -30.77 -0.15 5.58
CA LEU A 540 -31.40 1.10 5.13
C LEU A 540 -30.59 1.77 4.01
N GLU A 541 -29.25 1.80 4.12
CA GLU A 541 -28.38 2.32 3.07
C GLU A 541 -28.48 1.47 1.77
N VAL A 542 -28.60 0.15 1.91
CA VAL A 542 -28.83 -0.75 0.76
C VAL A 542 -30.15 -0.41 0.08
N LEU A 543 -31.26 -0.28 0.84
CA LEU A 543 -32.55 0.09 0.28
C LEU A 543 -32.50 1.45 -0.42
N ASP A 544 -31.95 2.47 0.25
CA ASP A 544 -31.86 3.83 -0.27
C ASP A 544 -31.06 3.89 -1.58
N THR A 545 -29.93 3.18 -1.62
CA THR A 545 -29.09 3.11 -2.81
C THR A 545 -29.79 2.44 -3.98
N ASN A 546 -30.44 1.30 -3.75
CA ASN A 546 -31.10 0.54 -4.82
C ASN A 546 -32.39 1.21 -5.31
N ILE A 547 -33.13 1.83 -4.42
CA ILE A 547 -34.34 2.62 -4.81
C ILE A 547 -33.93 3.78 -5.72
N LYS A 548 -32.85 4.52 -5.37
CA LYS A 548 -32.30 5.61 -6.20
C LYS A 548 -31.80 5.12 -7.56
N GLN A 549 -31.39 3.87 -7.65
CA GLN A 549 -30.96 3.23 -8.90
C GLN A 549 -32.12 2.59 -9.70
N GLY A 550 -33.37 2.75 -9.27
CA GLY A 550 -34.55 2.25 -9.97
C GLY A 550 -34.92 0.81 -9.68
N LEU A 551 -34.49 0.26 -8.54
CA LEU A 551 -34.85 -1.08 -8.05
C LEU A 551 -35.74 -0.99 -6.77
N PRO A 552 -36.96 -0.50 -6.86
CA PRO A 552 -37.82 -0.23 -5.69
C PRO A 552 -38.44 -1.47 -5.05
N ASP A 553 -38.53 -2.61 -5.75
CA ASP A 553 -39.30 -3.81 -5.35
C ASP A 553 -38.36 -5.02 -5.14
N ALA A 554 -37.42 -4.92 -4.22
CA ALA A 554 -36.49 -5.99 -3.95
C ALA A 554 -36.42 -6.39 -2.47
N SER A 555 -36.00 -7.62 -2.24
CA SER A 555 -35.69 -8.17 -0.92
C SER A 555 -34.21 -8.47 -0.81
N TYR A 556 -33.59 -8.00 0.25
CA TYR A 556 -32.16 -8.13 0.50
C TYR A 556 -31.89 -8.90 1.78
N PHE A 557 -30.80 -9.66 1.81
CA PHE A 557 -30.34 -10.30 3.03
C PHE A 557 -28.81 -10.29 3.12
N GLU A 558 -28.34 -10.36 4.36
CA GLU A 558 -26.92 -10.54 4.65
C GLU A 558 -26.76 -11.39 5.90
N ILE A 559 -25.79 -12.31 5.89
CA ILE A 559 -25.35 -12.99 7.11
C ILE A 559 -24.06 -12.30 7.54
N ALA A 560 -24.09 -11.61 8.68
CA ALA A 560 -22.96 -10.82 9.13
C ALA A 560 -22.93 -10.59 10.64
N MET A 561 -21.80 -10.10 11.09
CA MET A 561 -21.53 -9.82 12.49
C MET A 561 -22.19 -8.50 12.95
N ILE A 562 -22.78 -8.54 14.13
CA ILE A 562 -23.16 -7.38 14.94
C ILE A 562 -22.50 -7.47 16.33
N ASN A 563 -22.33 -6.37 17.01
CA ASN A 563 -21.86 -6.26 18.39
C ASN A 563 -20.76 -7.27 18.78
N ASN A 564 -19.67 -7.32 17.99
CA ASN A 564 -18.46 -8.10 18.28
C ASN A 564 -18.74 -9.61 18.57
N LYS A 565 -18.83 -10.42 17.51
CA LYS A 565 -18.92 -11.89 17.48
C LYS A 565 -20.31 -12.52 17.34
N MET A 566 -21.41 -11.75 17.26
CA MET A 566 -22.75 -12.33 17.05
C MET A 566 -23.10 -12.31 15.58
N ASN A 567 -23.25 -13.48 14.94
CA ASN A 567 -23.69 -13.58 13.55
C ASN A 567 -25.20 -13.59 13.47
N VAL A 568 -25.75 -12.69 12.68
CA VAL A 568 -27.18 -12.59 12.41
C VAL A 568 -27.46 -12.71 10.92
N LEU A 569 -28.62 -13.28 10.60
CA LEU A 569 -29.29 -13.12 9.33
C LEU A 569 -30.08 -11.81 9.39
N GLY A 570 -29.62 -10.79 8.67
CA GLY A 570 -30.34 -9.54 8.49
C GLY A 570 -31.13 -9.55 7.18
N ILE A 571 -32.34 -9.05 7.22
CA ILE A 571 -33.27 -8.97 6.07
C ILE A 571 -33.81 -7.56 5.99
N ALA A 572 -33.97 -7.04 4.76
CA ALA A 572 -34.76 -5.86 4.45
C ALA A 572 -35.54 -6.10 3.15
N SER A 573 -36.81 -5.88 3.17
CA SER A 573 -37.69 -6.17 2.03
C SER A 573 -38.73 -5.08 1.79
N LEU A 574 -38.90 -4.72 0.52
CA LEU A 574 -39.91 -3.78 0.04
C LEU A 574 -41.13 -4.50 -0.55
N ASN A 575 -40.97 -5.74 -0.99
CA ASN A 575 -42.00 -6.52 -1.70
C ASN A 575 -42.55 -7.71 -0.94
N LYS A 576 -42.14 -7.94 0.31
CA LYS A 576 -42.66 -9.03 1.17
C LYS A 576 -43.35 -8.47 2.41
N THR A 577 -44.38 -9.14 2.84
CA THR A 577 -45.11 -8.85 4.08
C THR A 577 -44.37 -9.41 5.30
N ILE A 578 -44.78 -9.00 6.50
CA ILE A 578 -44.29 -9.58 7.75
C ILE A 578 -44.49 -11.09 7.78
N ASP A 579 -45.66 -11.54 7.34
CA ASP A 579 -46.02 -12.96 7.35
C ASP A 579 -45.22 -13.77 6.34
N ASP A 580 -44.88 -13.18 5.17
CA ASP A 580 -43.96 -13.82 4.22
C ASP A 580 -42.59 -14.03 4.83
N ILE A 581 -42.02 -12.99 5.46
CA ILE A 581 -40.68 -13.08 6.08
C ILE A 581 -40.70 -14.06 7.26
N LYS A 582 -41.77 -14.10 8.07
CA LYS A 582 -41.97 -15.11 9.11
C LYS A 582 -41.95 -16.52 8.54
N ALA A 583 -42.71 -16.76 7.47
CA ALA A 583 -42.74 -18.05 6.78
C ALA A 583 -41.37 -18.44 6.23
N ASP A 584 -40.63 -17.46 5.65
CA ASP A 584 -39.31 -17.68 5.12
C ASP A 584 -38.31 -18.05 6.23
N ILE A 585 -38.35 -17.38 7.38
CA ILE A 585 -37.53 -17.70 8.55
C ILE A 585 -37.88 -19.06 9.15
N CYS A 586 -39.18 -19.35 9.31
CA CYS A 586 -39.62 -20.66 9.82
C CYS A 586 -39.16 -21.81 8.90
N SER A 587 -39.05 -21.57 7.60
CA SER A 587 -38.68 -22.62 6.63
C SER A 587 -37.21 -23.05 6.68
N ILE A 588 -36.36 -22.28 7.32
CA ILE A 588 -34.90 -22.59 7.41
C ILE A 588 -34.53 -23.38 8.69
N THR A 589 -35.50 -23.61 9.57
CA THR A 589 -35.32 -24.38 10.80
C THR A 589 -36.38 -25.45 10.97
N ASN A 590 -36.04 -26.52 11.69
CA ASN A 590 -37.02 -27.54 12.13
C ASN A 590 -37.69 -27.20 13.48
N GLU A 591 -37.29 -26.09 14.09
CA GLU A 591 -37.74 -25.72 15.41
C GLU A 591 -38.99 -24.85 15.35
N THR A 592 -39.82 -24.92 16.38
CA THR A 592 -41.02 -24.10 16.47
C THR A 592 -40.64 -22.73 17.03
N LEU A 593 -40.83 -21.69 16.21
CA LEU A 593 -40.64 -20.31 16.59
C LEU A 593 -41.92 -19.69 17.14
N GLU A 594 -41.78 -18.92 18.22
CA GLU A 594 -42.89 -18.15 18.77
C GLU A 594 -42.71 -16.67 18.41
N PHE A 595 -43.82 -16.02 18.02
CA PHE A 595 -43.85 -14.60 17.64
C PHE A 595 -44.70 -13.82 18.64
N LYS A 596 -44.09 -12.83 19.31
CA LYS A 596 -44.74 -11.99 20.32
C LYS A 596 -44.68 -10.52 19.90
N PRO A 597 -45.76 -9.71 20.16
CA PRO A 597 -45.70 -8.28 19.86
C PRO A 597 -44.50 -7.60 20.48
N SER A 598 -43.77 -6.81 19.71
CA SER A 598 -42.64 -6.02 20.22
C SER A 598 -43.11 -4.68 20.81
N LYS A 599 -42.48 -4.28 21.93
CA LYS A 599 -42.71 -2.98 22.58
C LYS A 599 -41.59 -1.97 22.31
N LEU A 600 -40.63 -2.30 21.44
CA LEU A 600 -39.50 -1.43 21.14
C LEU A 600 -39.94 -0.19 20.36
N LYS A 601 -39.57 1.00 20.82
CA LYS A 601 -39.97 2.29 20.22
C LYS A 601 -39.40 2.52 18.81
N ILE A 602 -38.37 1.81 18.44
CA ILE A 602 -37.76 1.86 17.12
C ILE A 602 -38.67 1.26 16.04
N PHE A 603 -39.57 0.41 16.42
CA PHE A 603 -40.52 -0.27 15.52
C PHE A 603 -41.90 0.37 15.52
N ASN A 604 -42.63 0.11 14.45
CA ASN A 604 -44.04 0.41 14.38
C ASN A 604 -44.82 -0.56 15.31
N PRO A 605 -45.55 -0.07 16.33
CA PRO A 605 -46.16 -0.92 17.32
C PRO A 605 -47.24 -1.88 16.77
N ASN A 606 -47.80 -1.55 15.61
CA ASN A 606 -48.84 -2.39 14.95
C ASN A 606 -48.25 -3.37 13.93
N ALA A 607 -46.92 -3.32 13.70
CA ALA A 607 -46.23 -4.08 12.66
C ALA A 607 -44.85 -4.53 13.13
N ALA A 608 -44.78 -5.10 14.35
CA ALA A 608 -43.52 -5.55 14.95
C ALA A 608 -43.72 -6.75 15.86
N GLN A 609 -42.92 -7.78 15.66
CA GLN A 609 -42.92 -8.98 16.48
C GLN A 609 -41.50 -9.40 16.81
N GLU A 610 -41.30 -9.84 18.04
CA GLU A 610 -40.07 -10.49 18.52
C GLU A 610 -40.16 -11.98 18.26
N ILE A 611 -39.04 -12.60 17.91
CA ILE A 611 -38.94 -14.02 17.58
C ILE A 611 -38.26 -14.74 18.75
N TYR A 612 -38.95 -15.73 19.29
CA TYR A 612 -38.50 -16.55 20.42
C TYR A 612 -38.31 -18.01 19.99
N LEU A 613 -37.23 -18.60 20.53
CA LEU A 613 -37.03 -20.04 20.48
C LEU A 613 -36.77 -20.54 21.93
N ASN A 614 -37.60 -21.50 22.39
CA ASN A 614 -37.51 -22.03 23.76
C ASN A 614 -37.49 -20.92 24.84
N ASN A 615 -38.34 -19.92 24.71
CA ASN A 615 -38.44 -18.73 25.56
C ASN A 615 -37.24 -17.78 25.50
N GLU A 616 -36.27 -18.02 24.64
CA GLU A 616 -35.13 -17.11 24.40
C GLU A 616 -35.40 -16.21 23.19
N LEU A 617 -35.14 -14.90 23.35
CA LEU A 617 -35.21 -13.95 22.25
C LEU A 617 -34.08 -14.23 21.25
N ILE A 618 -34.43 -14.56 20.00
CA ILE A 618 -33.45 -14.85 18.94
C ILE A 618 -33.53 -13.86 17.78
N GLY A 619 -34.52 -13.00 17.74
CA GLY A 619 -34.65 -12.07 16.62
C GLY A 619 -35.91 -11.24 16.68
N TYR A 620 -36.19 -10.55 15.60
CA TYR A 620 -37.40 -9.77 15.37
C TYR A 620 -37.81 -9.77 13.89
N VAL A 621 -39.04 -9.46 13.62
CA VAL A 621 -39.54 -9.06 12.29
C VAL A 621 -40.45 -7.86 12.47
N ALA A 622 -40.15 -6.75 11.79
CA ALA A 622 -40.82 -5.47 12.06
C ALA A 622 -40.74 -4.49 10.89
N LYS A 623 -41.71 -3.58 10.83
CA LYS A 623 -41.52 -2.29 10.14
C LYS A 623 -40.94 -1.29 11.13
N LEU A 624 -40.03 -0.45 10.67
CA LEU A 624 -39.52 0.62 11.49
C LEU A 624 -40.56 1.70 11.76
N ASN A 625 -40.39 2.42 12.85
CA ASN A 625 -41.14 3.64 13.09
C ASN A 625 -40.92 4.61 11.91
N PRO A 626 -41.97 5.25 11.36
CA PRO A 626 -41.85 6.21 10.24
C PRO A 626 -40.81 7.34 10.44
N HIS A 627 -40.46 7.63 11.69
CA HIS A 627 -39.39 8.58 12.00
C HIS A 627 -38.04 8.10 11.46
N TYR A 628 -37.77 6.80 11.42
CA TYR A 628 -36.49 6.23 11.01
C TYR A 628 -36.46 5.74 9.56
N CYS A 629 -37.62 5.41 8.99
CA CYS A 629 -37.72 4.89 7.63
C CYS A 629 -39.02 5.35 6.98
N GLN A 630 -38.88 6.07 5.87
CA GLN A 630 -40.02 6.53 5.07
C GLN A 630 -40.52 5.48 4.06
N TYR A 631 -39.77 4.38 3.90
CA TYR A 631 -40.17 3.28 3.01
C TYR A 631 -41.09 2.28 3.74
N ASN A 632 -42.03 1.67 2.99
CA ASN A 632 -42.86 0.59 3.50
C ASN A 632 -42.08 -0.74 3.54
N ALA A 633 -40.92 -0.75 4.20
CA ALA A 633 -40.02 -1.89 4.25
C ALA A 633 -40.19 -2.71 5.54
N VAL A 634 -40.03 -4.02 5.42
CA VAL A 634 -39.97 -4.95 6.55
C VAL A 634 -38.53 -5.33 6.81
N PHE A 635 -38.13 -5.24 8.07
CA PHE A 635 -36.77 -5.60 8.55
C PHE A 635 -36.87 -6.82 9.46
N SER A 636 -35.82 -7.64 9.45
CA SER A 636 -35.66 -8.75 10.38
C SER A 636 -34.18 -8.99 10.67
N GLU A 637 -33.90 -9.36 11.90
CA GLU A 637 -32.59 -9.92 12.29
C GLU A 637 -32.81 -11.16 13.12
N VAL A 638 -32.08 -12.23 12.85
CA VAL A 638 -32.19 -13.51 13.58
C VAL A 638 -30.81 -14.08 13.85
N PHE A 639 -30.54 -14.47 15.11
CA PHE A 639 -29.30 -15.15 15.48
C PHE A 639 -29.25 -16.57 14.92
N LEU A 640 -28.44 -16.78 13.89
CA LEU A 640 -28.32 -18.09 13.23
C LEU A 640 -27.66 -19.15 14.10
N ASP A 641 -26.75 -18.77 14.97
CA ASP A 641 -26.05 -19.70 15.87
C ASP A 641 -27.00 -20.40 16.86
N LYS A 642 -28.18 -19.83 17.08
CA LYS A 642 -29.24 -20.39 17.94
C LYS A 642 -30.23 -21.27 17.21
N MET A 643 -30.15 -21.35 15.90
CA MET A 643 -31.05 -22.13 15.06
C MET A 643 -30.35 -23.38 14.51
N ASN A 644 -31.03 -24.50 14.53
CA ASN A 644 -30.59 -25.71 13.84
C ASN A 644 -31.09 -25.71 12.41
N SER A 645 -30.22 -25.97 11.44
CA SER A 645 -30.61 -26.09 10.04
C SER A 645 -31.49 -27.30 9.81
N ASN A 646 -32.43 -27.16 8.89
CA ASN A 646 -33.29 -28.27 8.46
C ASN A 646 -32.46 -29.45 7.95
N VAL A 647 -32.62 -30.60 8.57
CA VAL A 647 -32.11 -31.87 8.05
C VAL A 647 -33.30 -32.61 7.43
N ILE A 648 -33.32 -32.61 6.10
CA ILE A 648 -34.33 -33.36 5.37
C ILE A 648 -34.08 -34.84 5.56
N LYS A 649 -34.99 -35.55 6.27
CA LYS A 649 -34.96 -37.00 6.38
C LYS A 649 -36.14 -37.58 5.59
N TYR A 650 -35.81 -38.49 4.71
CA TYR A 650 -36.85 -39.24 4.00
C TYR A 650 -37.67 -40.03 5.02
N LYS A 651 -39.01 -39.90 4.94
CA LYS A 651 -39.95 -40.75 5.64
C LYS A 651 -40.86 -41.40 4.60
N ASN A 652 -41.10 -42.69 4.75
CA ASN A 652 -42.09 -43.37 3.91
C ASN A 652 -43.44 -42.69 4.10
N TYR A 653 -44.07 -42.31 3.00
CA TYR A 653 -45.42 -41.76 3.00
C TYR A 653 -46.43 -42.79 2.59
N LYS A 654 -47.68 -42.63 3.09
CA LYS A 654 -48.79 -43.50 2.71
C LYS A 654 -49.43 -42.98 1.43
N HIS A 655 -49.77 -43.86 0.52
CA HIS A 655 -50.44 -43.51 -0.74
C HIS A 655 -51.96 -43.25 -0.62
N THR A 656 -52.53 -43.29 0.62
CA THR A 656 -53.91 -42.96 0.86
C THR A 656 -54.18 -41.46 0.71
N PRO A 657 -55.23 -41.04 -0.03
CA PRO A 657 -55.57 -39.62 -0.17
C PRO A 657 -55.83 -38.95 1.19
N LEU A 658 -55.25 -37.75 1.36
CA LEU A 658 -55.56 -36.92 2.51
C LEU A 658 -56.97 -36.37 2.45
N LYS A 659 -57.57 -36.09 3.60
CA LYS A 659 -58.87 -35.48 3.74
C LYS A 659 -58.79 -34.04 4.16
N SER A 660 -59.66 -33.17 3.72
CA SER A 660 -59.82 -31.79 4.14
C SER A 660 -60.93 -31.60 5.14
N ARG A 661 -60.77 -30.75 6.13
CA ARG A 661 -61.82 -30.29 7.09
C ARG A 661 -61.67 -28.78 7.27
N ASP A 662 -62.78 -28.10 7.32
CA ASP A 662 -62.82 -26.67 7.60
C ASP A 662 -63.33 -26.47 9.04
N VAL A 663 -62.57 -25.58 9.75
CA VAL A 663 -62.94 -25.13 11.09
C VAL A 663 -63.09 -23.64 11.09
N THR A 664 -64.27 -23.12 11.39
CA THR A 664 -64.47 -21.69 11.53
C THR A 664 -64.52 -21.31 13.00
N ILE A 665 -63.68 -20.38 13.37
CA ILE A 665 -63.55 -19.83 14.74
C ILE A 665 -63.95 -18.35 14.71
N SER A 666 -64.73 -17.91 15.71
CA SER A 666 -65.06 -16.51 15.89
C SER A 666 -64.15 -15.93 16.98
N VAL A 667 -63.39 -14.89 16.65
CA VAL A 667 -62.44 -14.26 17.56
C VAL A 667 -62.58 -12.75 17.52
N LEU A 668 -62.10 -12.05 18.58
CA LEU A 668 -61.98 -10.61 18.56
C LEU A 668 -60.91 -10.19 17.53
N ASP A 669 -61.03 -9.00 16.96
CA ASP A 669 -60.16 -8.51 15.89
C ASP A 669 -58.67 -8.69 16.13
N LYS A 670 -58.19 -8.49 17.36
CA LYS A 670 -56.79 -8.61 17.73
C LYS A 670 -56.47 -9.88 18.53
N GLN A 671 -57.40 -10.82 18.62
CA GLN A 671 -57.16 -12.05 19.38
C GLN A 671 -56.33 -13.05 18.56
N SER A 672 -55.31 -13.62 19.20
CA SER A 672 -54.49 -14.68 18.60
C SER A 672 -55.30 -16.00 18.49
N ILE A 673 -55.09 -16.69 17.36
CA ILE A 673 -55.67 -18.04 17.14
C ILE A 673 -54.66 -19.16 17.40
N GLU A 674 -53.51 -18.83 17.94
CA GLU A 674 -52.37 -19.74 18.09
C GLU A 674 -52.70 -20.95 18.98
N GLU A 675 -53.48 -20.75 20.04
CA GLU A 675 -53.92 -21.85 20.89
C GLU A 675 -54.80 -22.87 20.11
N THR A 676 -55.66 -22.38 19.25
CA THR A 676 -56.47 -23.25 18.39
C THR A 676 -55.62 -23.99 17.37
N ILE A 677 -54.65 -23.31 16.76
CA ILE A 677 -53.68 -23.93 15.84
C ILE A 677 -52.89 -25.01 16.57
N LYS A 678 -52.34 -24.72 17.75
CA LYS A 678 -51.58 -25.70 18.57
C LYS A 678 -52.47 -26.91 18.93
N LYS A 679 -53.72 -26.67 19.27
CA LYS A 679 -54.70 -27.74 19.56
C LYS A 679 -54.95 -28.63 18.34
N ILE A 680 -55.09 -28.05 17.14
CA ILE A 680 -55.21 -28.81 15.90
C ILE A 680 -53.94 -29.59 15.59
N GLN A 681 -52.78 -28.95 15.71
CA GLN A 681 -51.45 -29.57 15.48
C GLN A 681 -51.18 -30.75 16.42
N SER A 682 -51.69 -30.71 17.64
CA SER A 682 -51.57 -31.83 18.58
C SER A 682 -52.34 -33.10 18.18
N ILE A 683 -53.22 -33.03 17.20
CA ILE A 683 -53.89 -34.19 16.68
C ILE A 683 -52.99 -34.95 15.72
N PHE A 684 -52.56 -36.12 16.14
CA PHE A 684 -51.71 -36.98 15.32
C PHE A 684 -52.40 -37.30 13.99
N GLY A 685 -51.69 -37.09 12.86
CA GLY A 685 -52.25 -37.29 11.51
C GLY A 685 -52.71 -36.01 10.83
N VAL A 686 -52.61 -34.85 11.48
CA VAL A 686 -52.75 -33.54 10.82
C VAL A 686 -51.50 -33.29 10.00
N TYR A 687 -51.67 -32.97 8.71
CA TYR A 687 -50.59 -32.75 7.75
C TYR A 687 -50.33 -31.26 7.49
N LYS A 688 -51.39 -30.46 7.33
CA LYS A 688 -51.31 -29.03 7.01
C LYS A 688 -52.50 -28.27 7.61
N ILE A 689 -52.24 -27.05 8.05
CA ILE A 689 -53.25 -26.07 8.45
C ILE A 689 -53.00 -24.82 7.63
N SER A 690 -54.03 -24.28 6.99
CA SER A 690 -53.99 -23.01 6.25
C SER A 690 -55.24 -22.18 6.57
N ILE A 691 -55.08 -20.87 6.57
CA ILE A 691 -56.24 -19.95 6.64
C ILE A 691 -56.90 -19.97 5.26
N LYS A 692 -58.16 -20.35 5.21
CA LYS A 692 -58.96 -20.42 4.00
C LYS A 692 -59.71 -19.13 3.73
N ASP A 693 -60.27 -18.54 4.79
CA ASP A 693 -61.05 -17.32 4.71
C ASP A 693 -61.04 -16.53 6.01
N VAL A 694 -61.15 -15.20 5.93
CA VAL A 694 -61.27 -14.28 7.06
C VAL A 694 -62.43 -13.33 6.77
N TYR A 695 -63.53 -13.49 7.49
CA TYR A 695 -64.71 -12.64 7.39
C TYR A 695 -64.79 -11.70 8.59
N ASN A 696 -64.67 -10.40 8.38
CA ASN A 696 -64.83 -9.36 9.41
C ASN A 696 -66.33 -9.06 9.64
N LYS A 697 -66.73 -9.00 10.90
CA LYS A 697 -68.08 -8.64 11.32
C LYS A 697 -68.08 -7.20 11.87
N ASP A 698 -69.25 -6.54 11.74
CA ASP A 698 -69.42 -5.14 12.17
C ASP A 698 -69.36 -4.91 13.70
N ASN A 699 -69.20 -5.98 14.48
CA ASN A 699 -69.22 -5.96 15.94
C ASN A 699 -67.84 -6.09 16.58
N GLY A 700 -66.73 -5.83 15.83
CA GLY A 700 -65.36 -5.97 16.33
C GLY A 700 -64.90 -7.41 16.53
N THR A 701 -65.60 -8.37 15.90
CA THR A 701 -65.21 -9.78 15.82
C THR A 701 -64.97 -10.20 14.38
N LYS A 702 -64.17 -11.22 14.16
CA LYS A 702 -63.96 -11.84 12.85
C LYS A 702 -64.07 -13.34 12.91
N ASN A 703 -64.61 -13.92 11.85
CA ASN A 703 -64.58 -15.36 11.63
C ASN A 703 -63.35 -15.73 10.80
N ILE A 704 -62.58 -16.65 11.30
CA ILE A 704 -61.44 -17.21 10.59
C ILE A 704 -61.76 -18.68 10.30
N THR A 705 -61.74 -19.03 9.02
CA THR A 705 -61.93 -20.43 8.58
C THR A 705 -60.54 -21.02 8.30
N LEU A 706 -60.18 -22.06 9.03
CA LEU A 706 -58.98 -22.84 8.85
C LEU A 706 -59.33 -24.10 8.03
N GLU A 707 -58.56 -24.29 6.93
CA GLU A 707 -58.55 -25.57 6.24
C GLU A 707 -57.48 -26.46 6.88
N VAL A 708 -57.90 -27.65 7.31
CA VAL A 708 -57.02 -28.65 7.93
C VAL A 708 -56.94 -29.88 7.03
N ILE A 709 -55.79 -30.20 6.54
CA ILE A 709 -55.50 -31.39 5.76
C ILE A 709 -54.94 -32.46 6.70
N LEU A 710 -55.57 -33.63 6.71
CA LEU A 710 -55.23 -34.69 7.64
C LEU A 710 -55.40 -36.08 7.01
N GLU A 711 -54.80 -37.11 7.64
CA GLU A 711 -54.97 -38.48 7.24
C GLU A 711 -56.40 -38.98 7.52
N ASP A 712 -56.92 -39.84 6.66
CA ASP A 712 -58.33 -40.31 6.73
C ASP A 712 -58.71 -40.90 8.09
N TRP A 713 -57.77 -41.64 8.71
CA TRP A 713 -58.03 -42.23 10.05
C TRP A 713 -58.06 -41.19 11.18
N ALA A 714 -57.48 -40.00 10.99
CA ALA A 714 -57.49 -38.94 11.99
C ALA A 714 -58.78 -38.10 11.96
N THR A 715 -59.61 -38.19 10.89
CA THR A 715 -60.80 -37.40 10.70
C THR A 715 -61.78 -37.59 11.83
N LYS A 716 -62.06 -38.82 12.28
CA LYS A 716 -63.02 -39.10 13.39
C LYS A 716 -62.66 -38.39 14.68
N LYS A 717 -61.34 -38.39 15.01
CA LYS A 717 -60.78 -37.67 16.21
C LYS A 717 -60.92 -36.18 16.04
N PHE A 718 -60.59 -35.67 14.88
CA PHE A 718 -60.69 -34.26 14.55
C PHE A 718 -62.16 -33.78 14.66
N ASP A 719 -63.10 -34.47 13.97
CA ASP A 719 -64.46 -34.11 13.97
C ASP A 719 -65.11 -34.17 15.38
N SER A 720 -64.66 -35.07 16.23
CA SER A 720 -65.11 -35.14 17.64
C SER A 720 -64.71 -33.92 18.48
N ILE A 721 -63.67 -33.19 18.07
CA ILE A 721 -63.17 -32.04 18.81
C ILE A 721 -63.68 -30.71 18.24
N PHE A 722 -63.77 -30.58 16.93
CA PHE A 722 -64.05 -29.32 16.24
C PHE A 722 -65.34 -29.24 15.48
N ASN A 723 -65.94 -30.37 15.10
CA ASN A 723 -67.21 -30.44 14.31
C ASN A 723 -68.28 -31.14 15.09
N LYS A 724 -68.51 -30.71 16.35
CA LYS A 724 -69.64 -31.20 17.15
C LYS A 724 -70.97 -30.56 16.71
#